data_1321f5814ed82e5a1b3e8c416343b5ba
#
_entry.id   1321f5814ed82e5a1b3e8c416343b5ba
#
_cell.length_a   1.000
_cell.length_b   1.000
_cell.length_c   1.000
_cell.angle_alpha   90.00
_cell.angle_beta   90.00
_cell.angle_gamma   90.00
#
_symmetry.space_group_name_H-M   'P 1'
#
loop_
_entity.id
_entity.type
_entity.pdbx_description
1 polymer ?
#
loop_
_entity_poly.entity_id
_entity_poly.type
_entity_poly.pdbx_seq_one_letter_code
_entity_poly.pdbx_strand_id
1 'polypeptide(L)'
;MTMDSEASKNLAEEPDTARYDLVVETSLVGESLQNLKDGDSFAVLNSHGDIGSTNTAEGLFCRDTRFLSKLELRFQGRKLLLLNSSSHDDKAALSVDLTNPEIQDDSGTLPRETIFLQRTKFLFKGVFYERLSIRNFMTSDRKLTIDYRFGADFRDLFEVRGINREKRGRETSRISAPDRVEFLYMGLDDVERQTSIAFAPVPKFLESNRATFELALGPGEKTSIFLTVACNEGEQALVLDFFRAYRASRRARRTQTRDIATVDSSSELFNEVACRATSDVYMLITSTPFGSYPYAGVPWFSTIFGRDGILTAMFMLWMDPSIARGVLRTLASMQAKEVDPSSDAQPGKILHEMRRGEMAKLGEVPFGRYYGSVDSTPLFVMLAGMYLDATGDLETVIELWPNICAALRWMDDYGDGDGDGYVEYQAESNGSLKNQGWKDSHDSIFHEDGTDAVGSIALCEVQGYVFAAKRFAAQMAARLGHHDMAAELKEAAEKLRLRFEADFWDEDLGTYVMALDGMKRPCRVRSSNAGHALFSGIASLEHAKRVAATLLSRDGFSGWGIRTLAQGEARYNPMSYHNGSIWPHDNAAIAIGFAQYDLKEEASRVFEGLFDAAKGQEMRRLPELFCGFIRKPGRGPTPYPVACSPQAWAASATFGILGACLGLEQAHSENEIRFRKPTMPRFLDEIVLRNVQIGSSSADFRMHRYGNDVATNVLDRWGDAKIHIVK
;
A
#
# COMPACT_ATOMS: atom_id res chain seq x y z
N MET A 1 16.51 45.65 -49.41
CA MET A 1 16.28 44.26 -49.84
C MET A 1 16.61 43.37 -48.64
N THR A 2 15.58 42.99 -48.01
CA THR A 2 15.48 42.18 -46.81
C THR A 2 15.70 40.73 -47.13
N MET A 3 16.50 40.06 -46.35
CA MET A 3 16.44 38.60 -46.14
C MET A 3 16.57 38.33 -44.64
N ASP A 4 15.42 38.28 -43.96
CA ASP A 4 15.27 37.65 -42.67
C ASP A 4 15.10 36.17 -42.88
N SER A 5 16.04 35.37 -42.38
CA SER A 5 15.98 33.94 -42.37
C SER A 5 15.25 33.47 -41.12
N GLU A 6 14.17 32.77 -41.33
CA GLU A 6 13.48 31.94 -40.37
C GLU A 6 14.45 30.98 -39.68
N ALA A 7 14.69 31.22 -38.42
CA ALA A 7 15.13 30.20 -37.49
C ALA A 7 14.00 29.95 -36.49
N SER A 8 12.96 29.22 -36.95
CA SER A 8 12.02 28.60 -35.99
C SER A 8 12.80 27.55 -35.21
N LYS A 9 13.20 27.92 -34.02
CA LYS A 9 13.60 26.95 -32.99
C LYS A 9 12.38 26.08 -32.71
N ASN A 10 12.46 24.81 -33.11
CA ASN A 10 11.71 23.75 -32.48
C ASN A 10 12.15 23.70 -31.01
N LEU A 11 11.45 24.44 -30.15
CA LEU A 11 11.39 24.13 -28.74
C LEU A 11 10.64 22.80 -28.68
N ALA A 12 11.37 21.70 -28.48
CA ALA A 12 10.75 20.46 -28.06
C ALA A 12 9.92 20.83 -26.82
N GLU A 13 8.61 20.59 -26.88
CA GLU A 13 7.74 20.73 -25.72
C GLU A 13 8.35 19.84 -24.62
N GLU A 14 8.64 20.44 -23.47
CA GLU A 14 9.07 19.65 -22.30
C GLU A 14 8.00 18.58 -22.04
N PRO A 15 8.38 17.33 -21.75
CA PRO A 15 7.42 16.28 -21.53
C PRO A 15 6.53 16.65 -20.34
N ASP A 16 5.22 16.58 -20.52
CA ASP A 16 4.24 16.78 -19.44
C ASP A 16 4.30 15.59 -18.45
N THR A 17 5.39 15.54 -17.69
CA THR A 17 5.65 14.48 -16.69
C THR A 17 4.67 14.54 -15.52
N ALA A 18 3.98 15.68 -15.31
CA ALA A 18 2.90 15.82 -14.34
C ALA A 18 1.64 15.04 -14.73
N ARG A 19 1.53 14.55 -15.97
CA ARG A 19 0.36 13.82 -16.48
C ARG A 19 0.04 12.56 -15.67
N TYR A 20 1.04 11.93 -15.05
CA TYR A 20 0.86 10.70 -14.27
C TYR A 20 0.78 10.95 -12.77
N ASP A 21 0.98 12.18 -12.31
CA ASP A 21 0.78 12.50 -10.90
C ASP A 21 -0.67 12.20 -10.48
N LEU A 22 -0.85 11.82 -9.23
CA LEU A 22 -2.16 11.53 -8.69
C LEU A 22 -2.96 12.83 -8.51
N VAL A 23 -3.59 13.29 -9.57
CA VAL A 23 -4.48 14.46 -9.58
C VAL A 23 -5.91 13.96 -9.72
N VAL A 24 -6.70 14.10 -8.65
CA VAL A 24 -8.14 13.82 -8.67
C VAL A 24 -8.86 15.13 -8.33
N GLU A 25 -9.79 15.54 -9.17
CA GLU A 25 -10.53 16.81 -9.02
C GLU A 25 -11.44 16.82 -7.79
N THR A 26 -11.79 15.65 -7.25
CA THR A 26 -12.68 15.51 -6.10
C THR A 26 -11.98 14.86 -4.92
N SER A 27 -12.22 15.38 -3.71
CA SER A 27 -11.71 14.81 -2.47
C SER A 27 -12.40 13.48 -2.15
N LEU A 28 -11.63 12.45 -1.76
CA LEU A 28 -12.14 11.23 -1.13
C LEU A 28 -12.53 11.46 0.34
N VAL A 29 -12.17 12.63 0.89
CA VAL A 29 -12.44 13.03 2.26
C VAL A 29 -13.83 13.68 2.35
N GLY A 30 -14.65 13.23 3.28
CA GLY A 30 -15.98 13.78 3.53
C GLY A 30 -17.13 12.80 3.32
N GLU A 31 -16.91 11.74 2.52
CA GLU A 31 -17.75 10.54 2.53
C GLU A 31 -16.92 9.39 3.10
N SER A 32 -17.46 8.72 4.11
CA SER A 32 -16.84 7.50 4.68
C SER A 32 -16.85 6.39 3.65
N LEU A 33 -15.77 6.27 2.88
CA LEU A 33 -15.62 5.22 1.86
C LEU A 33 -15.25 3.88 2.50
N GLN A 34 -15.94 2.84 2.08
CA GLN A 34 -15.72 1.47 2.53
C GLN A 34 -15.07 0.66 1.42
N ASN A 35 -13.93 0.04 1.72
CA ASN A 35 -13.16 -0.72 0.76
C ASN A 35 -13.23 -2.22 1.04
N LEU A 36 -13.52 -3.00 0.00
CA LEU A 36 -13.43 -4.46 -0.01
C LEU A 36 -12.41 -4.86 -1.06
N LYS A 37 -11.59 -5.88 -0.79
CA LYS A 37 -10.63 -6.41 -1.78
C LYS A 37 -10.45 -7.92 -1.60
N ASP A 38 -10.36 -8.62 -2.72
CA ASP A 38 -9.97 -10.03 -2.79
C ASP A 38 -9.27 -10.29 -4.13
N GLY A 39 -8.02 -10.77 -4.09
CA GLY A 39 -7.22 -10.97 -5.30
C GLY A 39 -7.06 -9.69 -6.14
N ASP A 40 -7.32 -9.80 -7.44
CA ASP A 40 -7.23 -8.70 -8.40
C ASP A 40 -8.47 -7.76 -8.38
N SER A 41 -9.46 -8.05 -7.53
CA SER A 41 -10.71 -7.28 -7.48
C SER A 41 -10.83 -6.45 -6.22
N PHE A 42 -11.35 -5.24 -6.35
CA PHE A 42 -11.70 -4.39 -5.21
C PHE A 42 -12.98 -3.60 -5.48
N ALA A 43 -13.67 -3.23 -4.42
CA ALA A 43 -14.85 -2.36 -4.46
C ALA A 43 -14.65 -1.17 -3.53
N VAL A 44 -15.03 0.01 -4.03
CA VAL A 44 -15.11 1.26 -3.27
C VAL A 44 -16.57 1.65 -3.17
N LEU A 45 -17.09 1.69 -1.96
CA LEU A 45 -18.49 1.89 -1.64
C LEU A 45 -18.63 3.10 -0.71
N ASN A 46 -19.75 3.83 -0.82
CA ASN A 46 -20.05 4.87 0.16
C ASN A 46 -20.59 4.28 1.49
N SER A 47 -20.90 5.12 2.46
CA SER A 47 -21.40 4.72 3.78
C SER A 47 -22.70 3.91 3.75
N HIS A 48 -23.55 4.08 2.72
CA HIS A 48 -24.76 3.28 2.50
C HIS A 48 -24.49 1.93 1.83
N GLY A 49 -23.23 1.69 1.44
CA GLY A 49 -22.82 0.54 0.66
C GLY A 49 -23.24 0.63 -0.81
N ASP A 50 -23.50 1.82 -1.32
CA ASP A 50 -23.81 2.08 -2.72
C ASP A 50 -22.56 2.43 -3.52
N ILE A 51 -22.67 2.35 -4.85
CA ILE A 51 -21.73 2.86 -5.87
C ILE A 51 -22.51 3.85 -6.74
N GLY A 52 -21.93 4.97 -7.08
CA GLY A 52 -22.52 5.90 -8.06
C GLY A 52 -22.93 7.23 -7.47
N SER A 53 -22.20 7.69 -6.46
CA SER A 53 -22.21 9.10 -6.06
C SER A 53 -21.44 9.95 -7.08
N THR A 54 -21.30 11.22 -6.77
CA THR A 54 -20.47 12.15 -7.53
C THR A 54 -18.96 11.84 -7.41
N ASN A 55 -18.57 10.88 -6.56
CA ASN A 55 -17.18 10.49 -6.35
C ASN A 55 -16.71 9.53 -7.46
N THR A 56 -15.66 9.91 -8.15
CA THR A 56 -15.11 9.15 -9.28
C THR A 56 -14.42 7.84 -8.85
N ALA A 57 -13.99 7.71 -7.59
CA ALA A 57 -13.31 6.52 -7.08
C ALA A 57 -14.25 5.35 -6.78
N GLU A 58 -15.55 5.59 -6.61
CA GLU A 58 -16.52 4.53 -6.35
C GLU A 58 -16.64 3.57 -7.54
N GLY A 59 -16.73 2.29 -7.25
CA GLY A 59 -16.86 1.25 -8.27
C GLY A 59 -16.50 -0.13 -7.79
N LEU A 60 -16.76 -1.12 -8.63
CA LEU A 60 -16.18 -2.46 -8.54
C LEU A 60 -15.14 -2.58 -9.66
N PHE A 61 -13.91 -2.82 -9.29
CA PHE A 61 -12.77 -2.88 -10.18
C PHE A 61 -12.17 -4.29 -10.21
N CYS A 62 -11.65 -4.67 -11.36
CA CYS A 62 -10.83 -5.86 -11.54
C CYS A 62 -9.72 -5.54 -12.56
N ARG A 63 -8.46 -5.81 -12.21
CA ARG A 63 -7.30 -5.62 -13.10
C ARG A 63 -7.29 -4.26 -13.80
N ASP A 64 -7.38 -3.20 -13.00
CA ASP A 64 -7.38 -1.80 -13.46
C ASP A 64 -8.60 -1.36 -14.32
N THR A 65 -9.64 -2.19 -14.45
CA THR A 65 -10.88 -1.84 -15.15
C THR A 65 -12.06 -1.73 -14.18
N ARG A 66 -12.92 -0.72 -14.33
CA ARG A 66 -14.15 -0.56 -13.54
C ARG A 66 -15.29 -1.35 -14.17
N PHE A 67 -15.63 -2.51 -13.60
CA PHE A 67 -16.70 -3.40 -14.07
C PHE A 67 -18.09 -2.95 -13.64
N LEU A 68 -18.22 -2.24 -12.51
CA LEU A 68 -19.49 -1.70 -12.05
C LEU A 68 -19.28 -0.24 -11.62
N SER A 69 -19.95 0.68 -12.29
CA SER A 69 -19.87 2.12 -12.03
C SER A 69 -21.07 2.64 -11.24
N LYS A 70 -22.12 1.84 -11.13
CA LYS A 70 -23.33 2.18 -10.40
C LYS A 70 -23.94 0.95 -9.73
N LEU A 71 -24.30 1.08 -8.44
CA LEU A 71 -25.12 0.15 -7.67
C LEU A 71 -25.80 0.89 -6.53
N GLU A 72 -27.06 1.26 -6.73
CA GLU A 72 -27.85 2.00 -5.74
C GLU A 72 -29.05 1.20 -5.28
N LEU A 73 -29.29 1.20 -3.96
CA LEU A 73 -30.48 0.67 -3.35
C LEU A 73 -31.51 1.78 -3.11
N ARG A 74 -32.76 1.55 -3.53
CA ARG A 74 -33.89 2.44 -3.28
C ARG A 74 -35.03 1.66 -2.61
N PHE A 75 -35.66 2.29 -1.65
CA PHE A 75 -36.81 1.77 -0.93
C PHE A 75 -38.00 2.68 -1.19
N GLN A 76 -39.07 2.14 -1.80
CA GLN A 76 -40.23 2.95 -2.22
C GLN A 76 -39.80 4.21 -3.03
N GLY A 77 -38.81 4.03 -3.92
CA GLY A 77 -38.22 5.10 -4.72
C GLY A 77 -37.30 6.08 -3.97
N ARG A 78 -37.15 5.99 -2.64
CA ARG A 78 -36.38 6.92 -1.80
C ARG A 78 -35.06 6.30 -1.31
N LYS A 79 -34.10 7.14 -0.90
CA LYS A 79 -32.92 6.70 -0.14
C LYS A 79 -33.33 6.29 1.27
N LEU A 80 -32.66 5.28 1.79
CA LEU A 80 -32.80 4.83 3.18
C LEU A 80 -32.00 5.71 4.14
N LEU A 81 -32.34 5.66 5.41
CA LEU A 81 -31.59 6.29 6.49
C LEU A 81 -30.48 5.34 6.96
N LEU A 82 -29.27 5.84 7.09
CA LEU A 82 -28.12 5.08 7.59
C LEU A 82 -28.21 5.00 9.12
N LEU A 83 -28.15 3.79 9.68
CA LEU A 83 -28.02 3.55 11.11
C LEU A 83 -26.59 3.23 11.49
N ASN A 84 -25.94 2.34 10.74
CA ASN A 84 -24.56 1.94 10.99
C ASN A 84 -23.89 1.42 9.72
N SER A 85 -22.58 1.61 9.62
CA SER A 85 -21.76 1.00 8.58
C SER A 85 -20.47 0.48 9.22
N SER A 86 -20.29 -0.81 9.24
CA SER A 86 -19.16 -1.45 9.92
C SER A 86 -18.61 -2.61 9.11
N SER A 87 -17.29 -2.78 9.15
CA SER A 87 -16.66 -4.02 8.70
C SER A 87 -16.61 -5.00 9.87
N HIS A 88 -16.93 -6.28 9.64
CA HIS A 88 -16.76 -7.32 10.66
C HIS A 88 -15.30 -7.43 11.12
N ASP A 89 -15.07 -7.96 12.33
CA ASP A 89 -13.72 -8.05 12.94
C ASP A 89 -12.73 -8.85 12.09
N ASP A 90 -13.21 -9.89 11.38
CA ASP A 90 -12.43 -10.64 10.40
C ASP A 90 -12.36 -9.96 9.01
N LYS A 91 -13.01 -8.80 8.88
CA LYS A 91 -13.06 -7.92 7.69
C LYS A 91 -13.27 -8.64 6.36
N ALA A 92 -13.81 -9.85 6.42
CA ALA A 92 -14.24 -10.58 5.24
C ALA A 92 -15.51 -9.96 4.63
N ALA A 93 -16.25 -9.14 5.38
CA ALA A 93 -17.51 -8.55 4.92
C ALA A 93 -17.75 -7.15 5.52
N LEU A 94 -18.44 -6.32 4.75
CA LEU A 94 -19.04 -5.06 5.15
C LEU A 94 -20.49 -5.30 5.54
N SER A 95 -20.92 -4.78 6.69
CA SER A 95 -22.33 -4.74 7.11
C SER A 95 -22.80 -3.28 7.15
N VAL A 96 -23.95 -3.02 6.52
CA VAL A 96 -24.58 -1.70 6.53
C VAL A 96 -26.01 -1.87 7.01
N ASP A 97 -26.34 -1.20 8.12
CA ASP A 97 -27.66 -1.22 8.74
C ASP A 97 -28.42 0.07 8.35
N LEU A 98 -29.60 -0.12 7.81
CA LEU A 98 -30.44 0.92 7.24
C LEU A 98 -31.86 0.84 7.79
N THR A 99 -32.59 1.95 7.72
CA THR A 99 -34.03 1.99 8.01
C THR A 99 -34.77 2.94 7.06
N ASN A 100 -36.10 2.82 7.02
CA ASN A 100 -36.92 3.66 6.16
C ASN A 100 -37.13 5.07 6.78
N PRO A 101 -37.16 6.14 5.93
CA PRO A 101 -37.77 7.41 6.31
C PRO A 101 -39.30 7.26 6.41
N GLU A 102 -39.99 8.31 6.88
CA GLU A 102 -41.45 8.37 6.75
C GLU A 102 -41.86 8.46 5.28
N ILE A 103 -42.80 7.62 4.88
CA ILE A 103 -43.26 7.53 3.50
C ILE A 103 -44.80 7.52 3.50
N GLN A 104 -45.38 8.39 2.68
CA GLN A 104 -46.81 8.35 2.37
C GLN A 104 -47.00 7.69 1.02
N ASP A 105 -47.82 6.65 0.96
CA ASP A 105 -48.24 5.94 -0.25
C ASP A 105 -49.75 5.67 -0.24
N ASP A 106 -50.25 5.01 -1.28
CA ASP A 106 -51.66 4.71 -1.45
C ASP A 106 -52.21 3.78 -0.34
N SER A 107 -51.35 3.08 0.40
CA SER A 107 -51.72 2.21 1.55
C SER A 107 -51.68 2.93 2.89
N GLY A 108 -51.41 4.24 2.89
CA GLY A 108 -51.33 5.12 4.05
C GLY A 108 -49.85 5.48 4.42
N THR A 109 -49.68 5.99 5.63
CA THR A 109 -48.36 6.38 6.11
C THR A 109 -47.57 5.16 6.58
N LEU A 110 -46.35 4.98 6.02
CA LEU A 110 -45.32 4.12 6.58
C LEU A 110 -44.49 4.94 7.54
N PRO A 111 -44.59 4.75 8.86
CA PRO A 111 -43.80 5.52 9.83
C PRO A 111 -42.31 5.25 9.65
N ARG A 112 -41.49 6.25 9.97
CA ARG A 112 -40.03 6.07 9.97
C ARG A 112 -39.60 4.97 10.95
N GLU A 113 -38.45 4.35 10.68
CA GLU A 113 -37.79 3.39 11.58
C GLU A 113 -38.62 2.14 11.88
N THR A 114 -39.49 1.73 10.95
CA THR A 114 -40.35 0.54 11.10
C THR A 114 -39.91 -0.63 10.26
N ILE A 115 -39.11 -0.39 9.23
CA ILE A 115 -38.51 -1.43 8.39
C ILE A 115 -37.00 -1.39 8.57
N PHE A 116 -36.43 -2.48 9.02
CA PHE A 116 -34.99 -2.64 9.17
C PHE A 116 -34.41 -3.37 7.96
N LEU A 117 -33.34 -2.82 7.38
CA LEU A 117 -32.64 -3.42 6.27
C LEU A 117 -31.16 -3.57 6.64
N GLN A 118 -30.62 -4.76 6.40
CA GLN A 118 -29.19 -5.03 6.60
C GLN A 118 -28.58 -5.53 5.30
N ARG A 119 -27.56 -4.84 4.84
CA ARG A 119 -26.76 -5.23 3.67
C ARG A 119 -25.48 -5.89 4.16
N THR A 120 -25.20 -7.11 3.74
CA THR A 120 -23.92 -7.79 3.98
C THR A 120 -23.24 -7.99 2.65
N LYS A 121 -22.02 -7.44 2.49
CA LYS A 121 -21.27 -7.41 1.23
C LYS A 121 -19.87 -7.97 1.42
N PHE A 122 -19.37 -8.70 0.43
CA PHE A 122 -17.99 -9.17 0.39
C PHE A 122 -17.54 -9.49 -1.04
N LEU A 123 -16.23 -9.58 -1.23
CA LEU A 123 -15.60 -10.08 -2.45
C LEU A 123 -15.00 -11.47 -2.20
N PHE A 124 -15.13 -12.34 -3.20
CA PHE A 124 -14.48 -13.64 -3.20
C PHE A 124 -14.26 -14.13 -4.63
N LYS A 125 -12.99 -14.36 -5.01
CA LYS A 125 -12.57 -14.89 -6.33
C LYS A 125 -13.19 -14.16 -7.52
N GLY A 126 -13.09 -12.82 -7.54
CA GLY A 126 -13.59 -11.99 -8.64
C GLY A 126 -15.10 -11.79 -8.66
N VAL A 127 -15.81 -12.26 -7.65
CA VAL A 127 -17.28 -12.10 -7.54
C VAL A 127 -17.62 -11.25 -6.32
N PHE A 128 -18.41 -10.21 -6.53
CA PHE A 128 -19.00 -9.40 -5.48
C PHE A 128 -20.36 -9.98 -5.09
N TYR A 129 -20.55 -10.16 -3.80
CA TYR A 129 -21.76 -10.71 -3.20
C TYR A 129 -22.42 -9.70 -2.28
N GLU A 130 -23.74 -9.60 -2.38
CA GLU A 130 -24.56 -8.86 -1.43
C GLU A 130 -25.76 -9.69 -0.99
N ARG A 131 -26.06 -9.66 0.31
CA ARG A 131 -27.33 -10.06 0.87
C ARG A 131 -28.00 -8.85 1.48
N LEU A 132 -29.20 -8.51 0.99
CA LEU A 132 -30.10 -7.57 1.62
C LEU A 132 -31.11 -8.33 2.45
N SER A 133 -31.05 -8.21 3.76
CA SER A 133 -32.01 -8.76 4.71
C SER A 133 -32.99 -7.67 5.11
N ILE A 134 -34.29 -7.91 5.03
CA ILE A 134 -35.37 -6.94 5.28
C ILE A 134 -36.28 -7.50 6.36
N ARG A 135 -36.60 -6.71 7.39
CA ARG A 135 -37.50 -7.12 8.47
C ARG A 135 -38.55 -6.04 8.73
N ASN A 136 -39.84 -6.47 8.84
CA ASN A 136 -40.93 -5.61 9.22
C ASN A 136 -41.07 -5.60 10.76
N PHE A 137 -40.98 -4.43 11.40
CA PHE A 137 -41.22 -4.24 12.83
C PHE A 137 -42.58 -3.62 13.14
N MET A 138 -43.42 -3.43 12.11
CA MET A 138 -44.81 -2.99 12.33
C MET A 138 -45.70 -4.15 12.84
N THR A 139 -46.85 -3.77 13.39
CA THR A 139 -47.90 -4.69 13.82
C THR A 139 -48.88 -5.08 12.70
N SER A 140 -48.65 -4.58 11.48
CA SER A 140 -49.48 -4.81 10.30
C SER A 140 -48.68 -5.30 9.10
N ASP A 141 -49.31 -5.97 8.18
CA ASP A 141 -48.74 -6.35 6.90
C ASP A 141 -48.40 -5.14 6.06
N ARG A 142 -47.29 -5.21 5.30
CA ARG A 142 -46.87 -4.15 4.38
C ARG A 142 -46.42 -4.73 3.04
N LYS A 143 -46.82 -4.04 1.99
CA LYS A 143 -46.26 -4.22 0.65
C LYS A 143 -45.12 -3.23 0.47
N LEU A 144 -43.94 -3.71 0.11
CA LEU A 144 -42.71 -2.93 0.01
C LEU A 144 -42.16 -3.09 -1.41
N THR A 145 -41.66 -1.98 -1.96
CA THR A 145 -40.96 -1.99 -3.25
C THR A 145 -39.48 -1.69 -2.99
N ILE A 146 -38.65 -2.58 -3.49
CA ILE A 146 -37.18 -2.45 -3.45
C ILE A 146 -36.68 -2.35 -4.89
N ASP A 147 -35.86 -1.32 -5.16
CA ASP A 147 -35.21 -1.16 -6.45
C ASP A 147 -33.68 -1.21 -6.28
N TYR A 148 -33.04 -2.00 -7.12
CA TYR A 148 -31.63 -1.88 -7.41
C TYR A 148 -31.44 -1.15 -8.74
N ARG A 149 -30.64 -0.09 -8.75
CA ARG A 149 -30.20 0.61 -9.97
C ARG A 149 -28.74 0.34 -10.18
N PHE A 150 -28.35 -0.09 -11.35
CA PHE A 150 -26.97 -0.52 -11.64
C PHE A 150 -26.54 -0.13 -13.04
N GLY A 151 -25.20 -0.14 -13.26
CA GLY A 151 -24.59 0.18 -14.55
C GLY A 151 -23.10 -0.14 -14.55
N ALA A 152 -22.57 -0.37 -15.74
CA ALA A 152 -21.16 -0.59 -15.99
C ALA A 152 -20.68 0.42 -17.04
N ASP A 153 -19.41 0.82 -16.97
CA ASP A 153 -18.79 1.76 -17.92
C ASP A 153 -17.42 1.30 -18.43
N PHE A 154 -16.88 0.24 -17.88
CA PHE A 154 -15.59 -0.38 -18.24
C PHE A 154 -14.44 0.62 -18.42
N ARG A 155 -14.45 1.72 -17.66
CA ARG A 155 -13.36 2.69 -17.67
C ARG A 155 -12.11 2.09 -17.08
N ASP A 156 -10.99 2.37 -17.74
CA ASP A 156 -9.67 2.11 -17.18
C ASP A 156 -9.46 2.97 -15.91
N LEU A 157 -8.67 2.48 -14.97
CA LEU A 157 -8.38 3.21 -13.73
C LEU A 157 -7.78 4.58 -13.99
N PHE A 158 -6.98 4.73 -15.05
CA PHE A 158 -6.40 6.01 -15.44
C PHE A 158 -7.47 6.98 -15.97
N GLU A 159 -8.51 6.49 -16.66
CA GLU A 159 -9.68 7.33 -17.03
C GLU A 159 -10.46 7.77 -15.78
N VAL A 160 -10.60 6.88 -14.80
CA VAL A 160 -11.25 7.20 -13.51
C VAL A 160 -10.44 8.24 -12.73
N ARG A 161 -9.11 8.25 -12.87
CA ARG A 161 -8.19 9.26 -12.29
C ARG A 161 -8.22 10.60 -13.01
N GLY A 162 -8.90 10.71 -14.16
CA GLY A 162 -9.05 11.96 -14.91
C GLY A 162 -8.30 12.02 -16.24
N ILE A 163 -7.58 10.98 -16.66
CA ILE A 163 -6.97 10.95 -17.98
C ILE A 163 -8.07 10.84 -19.04
N ASN A 164 -8.13 11.82 -19.93
CA ASN A 164 -9.05 11.78 -21.05
C ASN A 164 -8.58 10.80 -22.12
N ARG A 165 -9.49 9.95 -22.56
CA ARG A 165 -9.26 8.96 -23.60
C ARG A 165 -10.15 9.25 -24.81
N GLU A 166 -9.55 9.47 -25.98
CA GLU A 166 -10.27 9.85 -27.20
C GLU A 166 -11.08 8.70 -27.80
N LYS A 167 -10.56 7.49 -27.71
CA LYS A 167 -11.18 6.30 -28.32
C LYS A 167 -11.40 5.22 -27.28
N ARG A 168 -12.55 4.60 -27.35
CA ARG A 168 -12.94 3.48 -26.51
C ARG A 168 -13.53 2.35 -27.35
N GLY A 169 -13.58 1.16 -26.76
CA GLY A 169 -14.21 0.00 -27.35
C GLY A 169 -15.75 0.13 -27.44
N ARG A 170 -16.41 -0.97 -27.69
CA ARG A 170 -17.86 -1.03 -27.91
C ARG A 170 -18.57 -1.65 -26.71
N GLU A 171 -19.51 -0.92 -26.15
CA GLU A 171 -20.36 -1.37 -25.04
C GLU A 171 -21.74 -1.85 -25.55
N THR A 172 -22.24 -2.92 -24.92
CA THR A 172 -23.60 -3.44 -25.12
C THR A 172 -24.15 -3.99 -23.80
N SER A 173 -25.48 -4.09 -23.68
CA SER A 173 -26.11 -4.74 -22.55
C SER A 173 -27.27 -5.63 -23.00
N ARG A 174 -27.55 -6.71 -22.24
CA ARG A 174 -28.66 -7.60 -22.51
C ARG A 174 -29.21 -8.22 -21.22
N ILE A 175 -30.49 -8.53 -21.23
CA ILE A 175 -31.10 -9.41 -20.24
C ILE A 175 -30.90 -10.83 -20.73
N SER A 176 -30.04 -11.60 -20.06
CA SER A 176 -29.69 -12.97 -20.48
C SER A 176 -30.55 -14.05 -19.82
N ALA A 177 -31.22 -13.72 -18.70
CA ALA A 177 -32.17 -14.57 -18.01
C ALA A 177 -33.16 -13.73 -17.19
N PRO A 178 -34.29 -14.29 -16.69
CA PRO A 178 -35.26 -13.55 -15.88
C PRO A 178 -34.67 -12.93 -14.60
N ASP A 179 -33.56 -13.43 -14.15
CA ASP A 179 -32.82 -13.00 -12.95
C ASP A 179 -31.47 -12.34 -13.26
N ARG A 180 -31.10 -12.13 -14.55
CA ARG A 180 -29.72 -11.76 -14.92
C ARG A 180 -29.63 -10.71 -16.03
N VAL A 181 -28.77 -9.74 -15.79
CA VAL A 181 -28.34 -8.73 -16.76
C VAL A 181 -26.85 -8.86 -17.01
N GLU A 182 -26.43 -8.73 -18.25
CA GLU A 182 -25.04 -8.72 -18.68
C GLU A 182 -24.71 -7.44 -19.39
N PHE A 183 -23.59 -6.81 -18.98
CA PHE A 183 -22.94 -5.72 -19.70
C PHE A 183 -21.70 -6.29 -20.34
N LEU A 184 -21.45 -5.97 -21.60
CA LEU A 184 -20.33 -6.44 -22.39
C LEU A 184 -19.57 -5.26 -22.95
N TYR A 185 -18.28 -5.33 -22.91
CA TYR A 185 -17.37 -4.35 -23.51
C TYR A 185 -16.29 -5.08 -24.31
N MET A 186 -16.23 -4.80 -25.59
CA MET A 186 -15.14 -5.22 -26.45
C MET A 186 -14.14 -4.09 -26.52
N GLY A 187 -12.99 -4.26 -25.84
CA GLY A 187 -11.93 -3.26 -25.79
C GLY A 187 -11.21 -3.09 -27.12
N LEU A 188 -10.44 -2.03 -27.25
CA LEU A 188 -9.53 -1.80 -28.39
C LEU A 188 -8.34 -2.78 -28.36
N ASP A 189 -8.11 -3.44 -27.22
CA ASP A 189 -7.13 -4.52 -27.01
C ASP A 189 -7.68 -5.91 -27.42
N ASP A 190 -8.83 -5.95 -28.15
CA ASP A 190 -9.53 -7.16 -28.57
C ASP A 190 -9.92 -8.10 -27.39
N VAL A 191 -10.00 -7.58 -26.16
CA VAL A 191 -10.42 -8.34 -24.97
C VAL A 191 -11.87 -8.04 -24.67
N GLU A 192 -12.68 -9.10 -24.58
CA GLU A 192 -14.04 -9.01 -24.08
C GLU A 192 -14.04 -8.96 -22.54
N ARG A 193 -14.65 -7.91 -22.00
CA ARG A 193 -14.93 -7.75 -20.58
C ARG A 193 -16.42 -7.81 -20.33
N GLN A 194 -16.85 -8.57 -19.33
CA GLN A 194 -18.27 -8.77 -19.04
C GLN A 194 -18.56 -8.58 -17.55
N THR A 195 -19.57 -7.78 -17.26
CA THR A 195 -20.19 -7.70 -15.93
C THR A 195 -21.51 -8.47 -15.95
N SER A 196 -21.60 -9.55 -15.18
CA SER A 196 -22.81 -10.34 -15.03
C SER A 196 -23.43 -10.07 -13.67
N ILE A 197 -24.64 -9.51 -13.65
CA ILE A 197 -25.42 -9.20 -12.44
C ILE A 197 -26.58 -10.15 -12.34
N ALA A 198 -26.65 -10.92 -11.24
CA ALA A 198 -27.71 -11.88 -11.00
C ALA A 198 -28.39 -11.67 -9.64
N PHE A 199 -29.69 -11.96 -9.59
CA PHE A 199 -30.53 -11.76 -8.41
C PHE A 199 -31.22 -13.07 -7.97
N ALA A 200 -31.40 -13.22 -6.67
CA ALA A 200 -32.25 -14.27 -6.08
C ALA A 200 -33.02 -13.67 -4.88
N PRO A 201 -34.38 -13.78 -4.87
CA PRO A 201 -35.27 -14.39 -5.87
C PRO A 201 -35.27 -13.58 -7.18
N VAL A 202 -35.93 -14.12 -8.21
CA VAL A 202 -36.18 -13.42 -9.47
C VAL A 202 -36.92 -12.10 -9.20
N PRO A 203 -36.46 -10.95 -9.71
CA PRO A 203 -37.14 -9.67 -9.55
C PRO A 203 -38.50 -9.68 -10.28
N LYS A 204 -39.45 -8.90 -9.80
CA LYS A 204 -40.75 -8.76 -10.46
C LYS A 204 -40.60 -8.09 -11.83
N PHE A 205 -39.74 -7.07 -11.91
CA PHE A 205 -39.38 -6.41 -13.16
C PHE A 205 -37.87 -6.33 -13.25
N LEU A 206 -37.32 -6.69 -14.40
CA LEU A 206 -35.89 -6.57 -14.72
C LEU A 206 -35.73 -5.79 -16.01
N GLU A 207 -34.99 -4.70 -15.90
CA GLU A 207 -34.57 -3.81 -17.01
C GLU A 207 -33.06 -3.87 -17.14
N SER A 208 -32.51 -3.27 -18.20
CA SER A 208 -31.06 -3.25 -18.42
C SER A 208 -30.27 -2.52 -17.33
N ASN A 209 -30.91 -1.66 -16.53
CA ASN A 209 -30.28 -0.83 -15.50
C ASN A 209 -31.05 -0.82 -14.15
N ARG A 210 -32.10 -1.65 -14.02
CA ARG A 210 -32.95 -1.67 -12.83
C ARG A 210 -33.55 -3.05 -12.58
N ALA A 211 -33.57 -3.46 -11.31
CA ALA A 211 -34.31 -4.64 -10.84
C ALA A 211 -35.27 -4.21 -9.73
N THR A 212 -36.56 -4.52 -9.89
CA THR A 212 -37.61 -4.16 -8.94
C THR A 212 -38.19 -5.40 -8.28
N PHE A 213 -38.26 -5.38 -6.95
CA PHE A 213 -38.86 -6.42 -6.12
C PHE A 213 -40.08 -5.86 -5.39
N GLU A 214 -41.19 -6.58 -5.44
CA GLU A 214 -42.34 -6.32 -4.60
C GLU A 214 -42.44 -7.41 -3.54
N LEU A 215 -42.42 -7.02 -2.29
CA LEU A 215 -42.41 -7.89 -1.13
C LEU A 215 -43.64 -7.64 -0.28
N ALA A 216 -44.30 -8.69 0.17
CA ALA A 216 -45.36 -8.61 1.19
C ALA A 216 -44.78 -9.20 2.48
N LEU A 217 -44.72 -8.41 3.55
CA LEU A 217 -44.14 -8.81 4.84
C LEU A 217 -45.17 -8.60 5.95
N GLY A 218 -45.49 -9.67 6.64
CA GLY A 218 -46.30 -9.65 7.86
C GLY A 218 -45.52 -9.07 9.06
N PRO A 219 -46.20 -8.87 10.21
CA PRO A 219 -45.58 -8.40 11.44
C PRO A 219 -44.42 -9.31 11.89
N GLY A 220 -43.24 -8.71 12.10
CA GLY A 220 -42.04 -9.44 12.50
C GLY A 220 -41.38 -10.30 11.42
N GLU A 221 -41.99 -10.42 10.26
CA GLU A 221 -41.47 -11.24 9.17
C GLU A 221 -40.19 -10.72 8.58
N LYS A 222 -39.34 -11.64 8.13
CA LYS A 222 -38.02 -11.38 7.53
C LYS A 222 -37.86 -12.06 6.20
N THR A 223 -37.32 -11.36 5.22
CA THR A 223 -36.94 -11.92 3.92
C THR A 223 -35.53 -11.48 3.53
N SER A 224 -34.98 -12.02 2.44
CA SER A 224 -33.69 -11.63 1.89
C SER A 224 -33.69 -11.60 0.37
N ILE A 225 -32.99 -10.63 -0.19
CA ILE A 225 -32.61 -10.56 -1.60
C ILE A 225 -31.10 -10.77 -1.69
N PHE A 226 -30.67 -11.57 -2.63
CA PHE A 226 -29.27 -11.81 -2.93
C PHE A 226 -28.93 -11.22 -4.28
N LEU A 227 -27.78 -10.55 -4.33
CA LEU A 227 -27.16 -10.00 -5.53
C LEU A 227 -25.78 -10.59 -5.69
N THR A 228 -25.42 -10.98 -6.90
CA THR A 228 -24.06 -11.35 -7.28
C THR A 228 -23.64 -10.56 -8.50
N VAL A 229 -22.40 -10.04 -8.48
CA VAL A 229 -21.77 -9.36 -9.62
C VAL A 229 -20.46 -10.07 -9.94
N ALA A 230 -20.40 -10.73 -11.09
CA ALA A 230 -19.20 -11.39 -11.57
C ALA A 230 -18.48 -10.51 -12.59
N CYS A 231 -17.17 -10.29 -12.38
CA CYS A 231 -16.27 -9.61 -13.31
C CYS A 231 -15.54 -10.67 -14.14
N ASN A 232 -15.86 -10.75 -15.43
CA ASN A 232 -15.28 -11.74 -16.35
C ASN A 232 -14.38 -11.02 -17.36
N GLU A 233 -13.14 -11.50 -17.50
CA GLU A 233 -12.18 -11.06 -18.52
C GLU A 233 -11.57 -12.31 -19.16
N GLY A 234 -12.11 -12.75 -20.29
CA GLY A 234 -11.70 -13.96 -20.98
C GLY A 234 -12.15 -15.27 -20.31
N GLU A 235 -12.08 -15.37 -19.00
CA GLU A 235 -12.52 -16.53 -18.21
C GLU A 235 -13.74 -16.16 -17.37
N GLN A 236 -14.67 -17.12 -17.20
CA GLN A 236 -15.84 -16.92 -16.36
C GLN A 236 -15.49 -17.18 -14.89
N ALA A 237 -15.84 -16.25 -14.03
CA ALA A 237 -15.69 -16.42 -12.59
C ALA A 237 -16.65 -17.52 -12.08
N LEU A 238 -16.15 -18.36 -11.17
CA LEU A 238 -16.97 -19.38 -10.51
C LEU A 238 -17.89 -18.72 -9.48
N VAL A 239 -19.18 -18.60 -9.82
CA VAL A 239 -20.20 -18.08 -8.91
C VAL A 239 -20.69 -19.19 -7.99
N LEU A 240 -20.53 -19.00 -6.67
CA LEU A 240 -21.09 -19.84 -5.62
C LEU A 240 -22.39 -19.24 -5.06
N ASP A 241 -23.18 -20.01 -4.34
CA ASP A 241 -24.23 -19.41 -3.52
C ASP A 241 -23.63 -18.54 -2.41
N PHE A 242 -24.38 -17.52 -1.96
CA PHE A 242 -23.91 -16.54 -0.98
C PHE A 242 -23.29 -17.17 0.27
N PHE A 243 -23.94 -18.15 0.87
CA PHE A 243 -23.49 -18.74 2.14
C PHE A 243 -22.26 -19.63 1.98
N ARG A 244 -22.13 -20.33 0.84
CA ARG A 244 -20.94 -21.10 0.49
C ARG A 244 -19.76 -20.17 0.23
N ALA A 245 -19.98 -19.12 -0.57
CA ALA A 245 -18.95 -18.11 -0.85
C ALA A 245 -18.50 -17.43 0.44
N TYR A 246 -19.43 -17.01 1.31
CA TYR A 246 -19.10 -16.35 2.59
C TYR A 246 -18.26 -17.24 3.52
N ARG A 247 -18.66 -18.53 3.67
CA ARG A 247 -17.86 -19.48 4.47
C ARG A 247 -16.49 -19.73 3.87
N ALA A 248 -16.40 -19.85 2.55
CA ALA A 248 -15.13 -20.07 1.86
C ALA A 248 -14.19 -18.86 1.99
N SER A 249 -14.70 -17.63 1.86
CA SER A 249 -13.95 -16.40 2.05
C SER A 249 -13.39 -16.30 3.49
N ARG A 250 -14.22 -16.54 4.51
CA ARG A 250 -13.76 -16.54 5.91
C ARG A 250 -12.72 -17.63 6.20
N ARG A 251 -12.90 -18.82 5.63
CA ARG A 251 -11.93 -19.91 5.78
C ARG A 251 -10.60 -19.55 5.14
N ALA A 252 -10.60 -18.97 3.93
CA ALA A 252 -9.39 -18.56 3.25
C ALA A 252 -8.59 -17.55 4.09
N ARG A 253 -9.26 -16.51 4.64
CA ARG A 253 -8.62 -15.52 5.53
C ARG A 253 -8.03 -16.15 6.79
N ARG A 254 -8.78 -17.01 7.47
CA ARG A 254 -8.26 -17.71 8.67
C ARG A 254 -7.05 -18.58 8.35
N THR A 255 -7.01 -19.19 7.16
CA THR A 255 -5.86 -19.97 6.74
C THR A 255 -4.64 -19.08 6.48
N GLN A 256 -4.82 -17.90 5.88
CA GLN A 256 -3.74 -16.95 5.65
C GLN A 256 -3.10 -16.43 6.95
N THR A 257 -3.89 -16.26 8.02
CA THR A 257 -3.43 -15.68 9.29
C THR A 257 -3.22 -16.70 10.39
N ARG A 258 -3.19 -17.99 10.07
CA ARG A 258 -3.13 -19.07 11.09
C ARG A 258 -1.77 -19.15 11.77
N ASP A 259 -0.72 -19.05 10.97
CA ASP A 259 0.64 -19.39 11.39
C ASP A 259 1.53 -18.13 11.55
N ILE A 260 0.92 -16.95 11.61
CA ILE A 260 1.64 -15.67 11.80
C ILE A 260 1.90 -15.40 13.29
N ALA A 261 2.88 -14.53 13.56
CA ALA A 261 3.02 -13.97 14.88
C ALA A 261 1.85 -13.02 15.20
N THR A 262 1.44 -12.95 16.46
CA THR A 262 0.36 -12.07 16.91
C THR A 262 0.81 -11.18 18.06
N VAL A 263 0.13 -10.05 18.20
CA VAL A 263 0.44 -9.01 19.17
C VAL A 263 -0.84 -8.69 19.96
N ASP A 264 -0.76 -8.83 21.28
CA ASP A 264 -1.75 -8.37 22.24
C ASP A 264 -1.10 -7.41 23.25
N SER A 265 -1.82 -6.42 23.74
CA SER A 265 -1.26 -5.47 24.70
C SER A 265 -2.26 -5.05 25.78
N SER A 266 -1.75 -4.36 26.80
CA SER A 266 -2.57 -3.70 27.83
C SER A 266 -3.39 -2.51 27.31
N SER A 267 -3.09 -2.02 26.10
CA SER A 267 -3.78 -0.88 25.48
C SER A 267 -4.84 -1.38 24.49
N GLU A 268 -6.12 -1.30 24.84
CA GLU A 268 -7.24 -1.69 23.98
C GLU A 268 -7.20 -0.92 22.63
N LEU A 269 -6.92 0.39 22.69
CA LEU A 269 -6.79 1.21 21.47
C LEU A 269 -5.66 0.76 20.57
N PHE A 270 -4.52 0.31 21.13
CA PHE A 270 -3.44 -0.23 20.33
C PHE A 270 -3.82 -1.59 19.73
N ASN A 271 -4.52 -2.43 20.48
CA ASN A 271 -5.03 -3.70 19.95
C ASN A 271 -5.98 -3.49 18.77
N GLU A 272 -6.85 -2.45 18.82
CA GLU A 272 -7.69 -2.05 17.68
C GLU A 272 -6.84 -1.63 16.46
N VAL A 273 -5.81 -0.79 16.66
CA VAL A 273 -4.91 -0.35 15.59
C VAL A 273 -4.15 -1.55 14.99
N ALA A 274 -3.57 -2.41 15.82
CA ALA A 274 -2.82 -3.59 15.38
C ALA A 274 -3.72 -4.59 14.63
N CYS A 275 -4.93 -4.86 15.15
CA CYS A 275 -5.93 -5.68 14.48
C CYS A 275 -6.34 -5.09 13.12
N ARG A 276 -6.51 -3.76 13.04
CA ARG A 276 -6.81 -3.07 11.77
C ARG A 276 -5.63 -3.21 10.80
N ALA A 277 -4.42 -2.92 11.24
CA ALA A 277 -3.21 -3.02 10.44
C ALA A 277 -3.01 -4.44 9.86
N THR A 278 -3.13 -5.48 10.71
CA THR A 278 -3.10 -6.89 10.26
C THR A 278 -4.14 -7.15 9.18
N SER A 279 -5.39 -6.77 9.43
CA SER A 279 -6.47 -7.00 8.48
C SER A 279 -6.27 -6.27 7.16
N ASP A 280 -5.71 -5.06 7.17
CA ASP A 280 -5.47 -4.26 5.98
C ASP A 280 -4.32 -4.86 5.15
N VAL A 281 -3.22 -5.32 5.77
CA VAL A 281 -2.15 -6.05 5.07
C VAL A 281 -2.72 -7.31 4.39
N TYR A 282 -3.44 -8.16 5.14
CA TYR A 282 -3.97 -9.40 4.58
C TYR A 282 -5.12 -9.21 3.58
N MET A 283 -5.84 -8.09 3.62
CA MET A 283 -6.78 -7.70 2.57
C MET A 283 -6.05 -7.36 1.27
N LEU A 284 -4.89 -6.71 1.37
CA LEU A 284 -4.10 -6.31 0.20
C LEU A 284 -3.27 -7.46 -0.39
N ILE A 285 -3.02 -8.53 0.37
CA ILE A 285 -2.32 -9.71 -0.15
C ILE A 285 -3.13 -10.38 -1.26
N THR A 286 -2.48 -10.56 -2.39
CA THR A 286 -2.97 -11.28 -3.57
C THR A 286 -2.09 -12.51 -3.80
N SER A 287 -2.71 -13.66 -4.05
CA SER A 287 -1.99 -14.88 -4.40
C SER A 287 -1.48 -14.79 -5.84
N THR A 288 -0.17 -14.91 -6.02
CA THR A 288 0.48 -15.03 -7.32
C THR A 288 0.94 -16.47 -7.54
N PRO A 289 1.34 -16.86 -8.77
CA PRO A 289 1.95 -18.18 -9.00
C PRO A 289 3.22 -18.42 -8.17
N PHE A 290 3.84 -17.37 -7.67
CA PHE A 290 5.10 -17.39 -6.93
C PHE A 290 4.93 -17.21 -5.41
N GLY A 291 3.71 -17.02 -4.92
CA GLY A 291 3.37 -16.84 -3.51
C GLY A 291 2.53 -15.61 -3.22
N SER A 292 2.44 -15.27 -1.94
CA SER A 292 1.70 -14.09 -1.45
C SER A 292 2.39 -12.79 -1.83
N TYR A 293 1.65 -11.83 -2.41
CA TYR A 293 2.17 -10.51 -2.76
C TYR A 293 1.25 -9.42 -2.26
N PRO A 294 1.71 -8.45 -1.45
CA PRO A 294 0.90 -7.32 -1.03
C PRO A 294 0.79 -6.30 -2.17
N TYR A 295 -0.44 -6.10 -2.70
CA TYR A 295 -0.70 -4.97 -3.59
C TYR A 295 -0.61 -3.66 -2.82
N ALA A 296 -0.14 -2.59 -3.46
CA ALA A 296 0.24 -1.40 -2.75
C ALA A 296 -0.93 -0.74 -2.01
N GLY A 297 -2.02 -0.37 -2.69
CA GLY A 297 -3.14 0.26 -2.00
C GLY A 297 -4.41 0.46 -2.83
N VAL A 298 -5.52 0.68 -2.15
CA VAL A 298 -6.84 0.92 -2.75
C VAL A 298 -7.23 2.38 -2.55
N PRO A 299 -7.76 3.07 -3.58
CA PRO A 299 -8.18 2.53 -4.89
C PRO A 299 -7.08 2.53 -5.97
N TRP A 300 -6.08 3.42 -5.90
CA TRP A 300 -5.26 3.81 -7.05
C TRP A 300 -4.14 2.84 -7.38
N PHE A 301 -3.65 2.09 -6.39
CA PHE A 301 -2.45 1.26 -6.48
C PHE A 301 -2.72 -0.21 -6.17
N SER A 302 -3.93 -0.72 -6.52
CA SER A 302 -4.32 -2.12 -6.28
C SER A 302 -3.69 -3.05 -7.32
N THR A 303 -2.36 -3.08 -7.38
CA THR A 303 -1.56 -3.91 -8.27
C THR A 303 -0.16 -4.18 -7.66
N ILE A 304 0.72 -4.84 -8.43
CA ILE A 304 2.11 -5.11 -8.04
C ILE A 304 2.92 -3.84 -8.18
N PHE A 305 3.50 -3.37 -7.06
CA PHE A 305 4.54 -2.35 -6.99
C PHE A 305 5.79 -2.94 -6.35
N GLY A 306 6.96 -2.72 -6.94
CA GLY A 306 8.23 -3.27 -6.47
C GLY A 306 8.58 -2.78 -5.08
N ARG A 307 8.81 -1.49 -4.92
CA ARG A 307 9.19 -0.82 -3.67
C ARG A 307 8.20 -1.07 -2.54
N ASP A 308 6.90 -0.89 -2.80
CA ASP A 308 5.84 -1.05 -1.81
C ASP A 308 5.77 -2.48 -1.27
N GLY A 309 5.84 -3.46 -2.19
CA GLY A 309 5.86 -4.86 -1.81
C GLY A 309 7.09 -5.22 -0.97
N ILE A 310 8.27 -4.71 -1.34
CA ILE A 310 9.53 -4.95 -0.64
C ILE A 310 9.49 -4.36 0.77
N LEU A 311 9.14 -3.07 0.92
CA LEU A 311 9.09 -2.42 2.24
C LEU A 311 8.01 -3.04 3.12
N THR A 312 6.83 -3.37 2.57
CA THR A 312 5.80 -4.12 3.30
C THR A 312 6.35 -5.44 3.83
N ALA A 313 7.08 -6.19 3.00
CA ALA A 313 7.67 -7.46 3.38
C ALA A 313 8.74 -7.31 4.47
N MET A 314 9.59 -6.26 4.39
CA MET A 314 10.59 -5.97 5.42
C MET A 314 9.92 -5.67 6.78
N PHE A 315 8.86 -4.87 6.79
CA PHE A 315 8.16 -4.51 8.04
C PHE A 315 7.38 -5.67 8.65
N MET A 316 6.93 -6.62 7.81
CA MET A 316 6.21 -7.83 8.23
C MET A 316 7.11 -9.03 8.51
N LEU A 317 8.42 -8.93 8.30
CA LEU A 317 9.33 -10.07 8.24
C LEU A 317 9.31 -10.93 9.52
N TRP A 318 9.26 -10.30 10.68
CA TRP A 318 9.21 -11.01 11.96
C TRP A 318 7.82 -11.59 12.28
N MET A 319 6.76 -11.07 11.62
CA MET A 319 5.39 -11.58 11.78
C MET A 319 5.07 -12.71 10.80
N ASP A 320 5.44 -12.54 9.52
CA ASP A 320 5.12 -13.46 8.43
C ASP A 320 6.20 -13.42 7.33
N PRO A 321 7.27 -14.18 7.45
CA PRO A 321 8.32 -14.21 6.44
C PRO A 321 7.88 -14.78 5.09
N SER A 322 6.70 -15.44 5.01
CA SER A 322 6.18 -15.97 3.76
C SER A 322 5.83 -14.87 2.74
N ILE A 323 5.50 -13.67 3.22
CA ILE A 323 5.28 -12.48 2.39
C ILE A 323 6.59 -12.12 1.67
N ALA A 324 7.71 -12.07 2.40
CA ALA A 324 9.01 -11.75 1.81
C ALA A 324 9.41 -12.75 0.72
N ARG A 325 9.21 -14.06 0.96
CA ARG A 325 9.46 -15.10 -0.05
C ARG A 325 8.61 -14.90 -1.31
N GLY A 326 7.31 -14.59 -1.13
CA GLY A 326 6.40 -14.35 -2.25
C GLY A 326 6.78 -13.10 -3.06
N VAL A 327 7.16 -12.01 -2.38
CA VAL A 327 7.63 -10.76 -3.00
C VAL A 327 8.91 -11.00 -3.80
N LEU A 328 9.91 -11.64 -3.19
CA LEU A 328 11.20 -11.92 -3.84
C LEU A 328 11.01 -12.77 -5.10
N ARG A 329 10.29 -13.88 -5.03
CA ARG A 329 10.05 -14.75 -6.18
C ARG A 329 9.23 -14.07 -7.29
N THR A 330 8.21 -13.30 -6.92
CA THR A 330 7.38 -12.57 -7.89
C THR A 330 8.21 -11.53 -8.64
N LEU A 331 8.98 -10.71 -7.93
CA LEU A 331 9.82 -9.68 -8.55
C LEU A 331 10.95 -10.27 -9.37
N ALA A 332 11.59 -11.34 -8.91
CA ALA A 332 12.60 -12.07 -9.69
C ALA A 332 12.06 -12.60 -11.03
N SER A 333 10.81 -13.09 -11.04
CA SER A 333 10.16 -13.55 -12.26
C SER A 333 9.88 -12.43 -13.29
N MET A 334 9.83 -11.19 -12.82
CA MET A 334 9.54 -9.99 -13.62
C MET A 334 10.78 -9.12 -13.84
N GLN A 335 11.96 -9.52 -13.34
CA GLN A 335 13.20 -8.76 -13.49
C GLN A 335 13.50 -8.50 -14.96
N ALA A 336 13.88 -7.28 -15.33
CA ALA A 336 14.20 -6.87 -16.69
C ALA A 336 15.39 -7.66 -17.22
N LYS A 337 15.32 -8.06 -18.50
CA LYS A 337 16.35 -8.86 -19.19
C LYS A 337 16.97 -8.13 -20.37
N GLU A 338 16.31 -7.10 -20.86
CA GLU A 338 16.66 -6.35 -22.06
C GLU A 338 16.58 -4.86 -21.77
N VAL A 339 17.22 -4.05 -22.61
CA VAL A 339 17.07 -2.59 -22.59
C VAL A 339 15.83 -2.23 -23.39
N ASP A 340 14.89 -1.53 -22.74
CA ASP A 340 13.71 -0.98 -23.39
C ASP A 340 13.42 0.42 -22.81
N PRO A 341 13.79 1.49 -23.55
CA PRO A 341 13.58 2.85 -23.09
C PRO A 341 12.09 3.24 -22.90
N SER A 342 11.17 2.54 -23.57
CA SER A 342 9.73 2.84 -23.46
C SER A 342 9.15 2.47 -22.09
N SER A 343 9.81 1.56 -21.38
CA SER A 343 9.43 1.09 -20.06
C SER A 343 10.50 1.33 -18.98
N ASP A 344 11.56 2.10 -19.29
CA ASP A 344 12.74 2.31 -18.45
C ASP A 344 13.42 1.00 -18.01
N ALA A 345 13.32 -0.06 -18.83
CA ALA A 345 13.88 -1.35 -18.54
C ALA A 345 15.36 -1.44 -18.90
N GLN A 346 16.17 -2.02 -18.00
CA GLN A 346 17.57 -2.32 -18.16
C GLN A 346 17.85 -3.70 -17.54
N PRO A 347 18.74 -4.54 -18.13
CA PRO A 347 19.01 -5.88 -17.62
C PRO A 347 19.38 -5.89 -16.13
N GLY A 348 18.64 -6.64 -15.33
CA GLY A 348 18.82 -6.73 -13.88
C GLY A 348 17.96 -5.80 -13.04
N LYS A 349 17.34 -4.78 -13.63
CA LYS A 349 16.47 -3.82 -12.93
C LYS A 349 15.19 -4.49 -12.42
N ILE A 350 14.75 -4.13 -11.23
CA ILE A 350 13.52 -4.64 -10.60
C ILE A 350 12.34 -3.73 -10.97
N LEU A 351 11.18 -4.35 -11.16
CA LEU A 351 9.92 -3.71 -11.53
C LEU A 351 9.56 -2.54 -10.58
N HIS A 352 9.10 -1.43 -11.16
CA HIS A 352 8.42 -0.35 -10.42
C HIS A 352 6.96 -0.70 -10.21
N GLU A 353 6.18 -0.79 -11.29
CA GLU A 353 4.78 -1.19 -11.24
C GLU A 353 4.35 -2.01 -12.46
N MET A 354 3.24 -2.74 -12.31
CA MET A 354 2.63 -3.49 -13.40
C MET A 354 1.13 -3.22 -13.46
N ARG A 355 0.64 -2.83 -14.64
CA ARG A 355 -0.79 -2.63 -14.93
C ARG A 355 -1.30 -3.61 -15.97
N ARG A 356 -2.58 -3.95 -15.85
CA ARG A 356 -3.23 -4.92 -16.74
C ARG A 356 -4.45 -4.35 -17.45
N GLY A 357 -4.75 -3.06 -17.25
CA GLY A 357 -5.83 -2.34 -17.89
C GLY A 357 -5.63 -2.22 -19.41
N GLU A 358 -6.68 -1.82 -20.12
CA GLU A 358 -6.66 -1.67 -21.56
C GLU A 358 -5.64 -0.62 -22.02
N MET A 359 -5.56 0.51 -21.30
CA MET A 359 -4.62 1.59 -21.65
C MET A 359 -3.16 1.13 -21.56
N ALA A 360 -2.83 0.33 -20.55
CA ALA A 360 -1.50 -0.23 -20.40
C ALA A 360 -1.16 -1.28 -21.46
N LYS A 361 -2.13 -2.14 -21.84
CA LYS A 361 -1.96 -3.15 -22.89
C LYS A 361 -1.75 -2.51 -24.27
N LEU A 362 -2.38 -1.36 -24.52
CA LEU A 362 -2.26 -0.63 -25.77
C LEU A 362 -1.06 0.33 -25.83
N GLY A 363 -0.30 0.45 -24.72
CA GLY A 363 0.80 1.40 -24.63
C GLY A 363 0.38 2.86 -24.56
N GLU A 364 -0.90 3.15 -24.24
CA GLU A 364 -1.40 4.52 -24.01
C GLU A 364 -0.82 5.11 -22.72
N VAL A 365 -0.39 4.24 -21.79
CA VAL A 365 0.42 4.55 -20.60
C VAL A 365 1.58 3.55 -20.51
N PRO A 366 2.76 3.93 -19.97
CA PRO A 366 3.96 3.08 -20.01
C PRO A 366 3.92 1.92 -19.01
N PHE A 367 2.89 1.82 -18.18
CA PHE A 367 2.85 1.00 -16.96
C PHE A 367 2.48 -0.48 -17.17
N GLY A 368 2.50 -1.03 -18.38
CA GLY A 368 2.27 -2.45 -18.63
C GLY A 368 3.24 -3.35 -17.85
N ARG A 369 4.53 -3.11 -17.97
CA ARG A 369 5.63 -3.47 -17.07
C ARG A 369 6.58 -2.29 -17.05
N TYR A 370 6.63 -1.55 -15.99
CA TYR A 370 7.40 -0.33 -15.90
C TYR A 370 8.53 -0.45 -14.87
N TYR A 371 9.72 0.02 -15.22
CA TYR A 371 10.93 -0.14 -14.43
C TYR A 371 11.55 1.20 -13.97
N GLY A 372 10.84 2.29 -14.11
CA GLY A 372 11.27 3.63 -13.66
C GLY A 372 11.32 3.76 -12.13
N SER A 373 12.17 2.96 -11.47
CA SER A 373 12.42 2.96 -10.03
C SER A 373 13.88 2.60 -9.79
N VAL A 374 14.63 3.54 -9.25
CA VAL A 374 16.08 3.35 -8.96
C VAL A 374 16.30 2.60 -7.66
N ASP A 375 15.34 2.62 -6.75
CA ASP A 375 15.42 2.08 -5.39
C ASP A 375 14.95 0.62 -5.26
N SER A 376 14.01 0.17 -6.11
CA SER A 376 13.48 -1.20 -6.03
C SER A 376 14.56 -2.27 -6.20
N THR A 377 15.59 -2.01 -7.02
CA THR A 377 16.65 -2.98 -7.31
C THR A 377 17.58 -3.22 -6.10
N PRO A 378 18.18 -2.21 -5.46
CA PRO A 378 18.95 -2.44 -4.25
C PRO A 378 18.08 -2.91 -3.07
N LEU A 379 16.85 -2.43 -2.93
CA LEU A 379 15.92 -2.91 -1.90
C LEU A 379 15.57 -4.40 -2.06
N PHE A 380 15.47 -4.92 -3.28
CA PHE A 380 15.26 -6.35 -3.54
C PHE A 380 16.42 -7.21 -2.99
N VAL A 381 17.66 -6.81 -3.22
CA VAL A 381 18.84 -7.51 -2.69
C VAL A 381 18.89 -7.41 -1.16
N MET A 382 18.56 -6.24 -0.62
CA MET A 382 18.48 -6.02 0.83
C MET A 382 17.42 -6.92 1.48
N LEU A 383 16.21 -7.01 0.90
CA LEU A 383 15.16 -7.92 1.39
C LEU A 383 15.61 -9.39 1.35
N ALA A 384 16.31 -9.83 0.29
CA ALA A 384 16.81 -11.19 0.19
C ALA A 384 17.78 -11.54 1.32
N GLY A 385 18.68 -10.62 1.67
CA GLY A 385 19.59 -10.79 2.81
C GLY A 385 18.87 -10.81 4.16
N MET A 386 17.97 -9.87 4.40
CA MET A 386 17.15 -9.82 5.62
C MET A 386 16.30 -11.10 5.77
N TYR A 387 15.72 -11.59 4.68
CA TYR A 387 14.97 -12.85 4.65
C TYR A 387 15.83 -14.05 5.04
N LEU A 388 17.03 -14.15 4.47
CA LEU A 388 17.98 -15.22 4.83
C LEU A 388 18.37 -15.16 6.30
N ASP A 389 18.64 -13.98 6.83
CA ASP A 389 19.01 -13.82 8.25
C ASP A 389 17.86 -14.19 9.20
N ALA A 390 16.62 -13.87 8.86
CA ALA A 390 15.46 -14.19 9.66
C ALA A 390 15.06 -15.67 9.58
N THR A 391 15.16 -16.32 8.41
CA THR A 391 14.58 -17.64 8.16
C THR A 391 15.60 -18.75 8.01
N GLY A 392 16.82 -18.45 7.56
CA GLY A 392 17.81 -19.43 7.15
C GLY A 392 17.48 -20.19 5.87
N ASP A 393 16.47 -19.78 5.11
CA ASP A 393 16.02 -20.42 3.87
C ASP A 393 17.05 -20.20 2.74
N LEU A 394 18.13 -20.98 2.82
CA LEU A 394 19.20 -20.94 1.83
C LEU A 394 18.72 -21.46 0.45
N GLU A 395 17.76 -22.37 0.41
CA GLU A 395 17.22 -22.93 -0.83
C GLU A 395 16.58 -21.84 -1.69
N THR A 396 15.73 -20.99 -1.09
CA THR A 396 15.16 -19.81 -1.79
C THR A 396 16.26 -18.84 -2.26
N VAL A 397 17.31 -18.62 -1.47
CA VAL A 397 18.41 -17.75 -1.87
C VAL A 397 19.21 -18.35 -3.04
N ILE A 398 19.48 -19.66 -3.05
CA ILE A 398 20.12 -20.34 -4.18
C ILE A 398 19.28 -20.20 -5.46
N GLU A 399 17.96 -20.40 -5.36
CA GLU A 399 17.02 -20.19 -6.48
C GLU A 399 17.13 -18.77 -7.05
N LEU A 400 17.20 -17.77 -6.17
CA LEU A 400 17.20 -16.35 -6.54
C LEU A 400 18.59 -15.77 -6.81
N TRP A 401 19.66 -16.54 -6.56
CA TRP A 401 21.04 -16.05 -6.70
C TRP A 401 21.37 -15.44 -8.06
N PRO A 402 20.94 -16.04 -9.20
CA PRO A 402 21.13 -15.41 -10.50
C PRO A 402 20.48 -14.03 -10.63
N ASN A 403 19.30 -13.83 -10.03
CA ASN A 403 18.57 -12.57 -10.03
C ASN A 403 19.29 -11.53 -9.15
N ILE A 404 19.79 -11.95 -7.98
CA ILE A 404 20.57 -11.11 -7.08
C ILE A 404 21.83 -10.63 -7.77
N CYS A 405 22.56 -11.54 -8.45
CA CYS A 405 23.75 -11.17 -9.24
C CYS A 405 23.42 -10.23 -10.40
N ALA A 406 22.26 -10.40 -11.05
CA ALA A 406 21.82 -9.49 -12.11
C ALA A 406 21.48 -8.09 -11.54
N ALA A 407 20.86 -8.01 -10.38
CA ALA A 407 20.58 -6.75 -9.70
C ALA A 407 21.88 -6.02 -9.29
N LEU A 408 22.86 -6.75 -8.76
CA LEU A 408 24.19 -6.19 -8.43
C LEU A 408 24.90 -5.62 -9.67
N ARG A 409 24.90 -6.38 -10.78
CA ARG A 409 25.45 -5.88 -12.05
C ARG A 409 24.72 -4.65 -12.56
N TRP A 410 23.37 -4.61 -12.44
CA TRP A 410 22.63 -3.42 -12.84
C TRP A 410 23.09 -2.20 -12.05
N MET A 411 23.32 -2.31 -10.74
CA MET A 411 23.81 -1.20 -9.92
C MET A 411 25.18 -0.68 -10.38
N ASP A 412 26.06 -1.58 -10.82
CA ASP A 412 27.43 -1.23 -11.23
C ASP A 412 27.51 -0.81 -12.72
N ASP A 413 26.74 -1.44 -13.64
CA ASP A 413 26.87 -1.25 -15.08
C ASP A 413 25.93 -0.19 -15.67
N TYR A 414 24.72 -0.06 -15.11
CA TYR A 414 23.67 0.84 -15.59
C TYR A 414 23.30 1.93 -14.58
N GLY A 415 23.33 1.61 -13.32
CA GLY A 415 23.01 2.55 -12.24
C GLY A 415 24.09 3.62 -12.05
N ASP A 416 25.36 3.28 -12.28
CA ASP A 416 26.52 4.18 -12.22
C ASP A 416 26.97 4.53 -13.65
N GLY A 417 26.20 5.41 -14.30
CA GLY A 417 26.41 5.72 -15.72
C GLY A 417 27.65 6.55 -16.04
N ASP A 418 28.17 7.33 -15.10
CA ASP A 418 29.35 8.18 -15.25
C ASP A 418 30.61 7.63 -14.55
N GLY A 419 30.48 6.48 -13.86
CA GLY A 419 31.58 5.76 -13.23
C GLY A 419 32.08 6.42 -11.94
N ASP A 420 31.26 7.26 -11.30
CA ASP A 420 31.62 7.94 -10.07
C ASP A 420 31.34 7.08 -8.81
N GLY A 421 30.69 5.94 -8.95
CA GLY A 421 30.37 4.96 -7.91
C GLY A 421 29.07 5.24 -7.19
N TYR A 422 28.22 6.16 -7.65
CA TYR A 422 26.88 6.39 -7.17
C TYR A 422 25.83 5.81 -8.12
N VAL A 423 24.79 5.22 -7.57
CA VAL A 423 23.64 4.78 -8.37
C VAL A 423 22.71 5.97 -8.57
N GLU A 424 22.42 6.23 -9.84
CA GLU A 424 21.66 7.37 -10.32
C GLU A 424 20.47 6.94 -11.18
N TYR A 425 19.58 7.89 -11.44
CA TYR A 425 18.54 7.73 -12.45
C TYR A 425 18.48 8.96 -13.35
N GLN A 426 18.07 8.71 -14.58
CA GLN A 426 17.65 9.73 -15.54
C GLN A 426 16.45 9.19 -16.31
N ALA A 427 15.41 10.01 -16.53
CA ALA A 427 14.28 9.63 -17.37
C ALA A 427 14.73 9.41 -18.81
N GLU A 428 14.50 8.21 -19.37
CA GLU A 428 15.00 7.85 -20.71
C GLU A 428 14.05 8.24 -21.85
N SER A 429 12.75 8.43 -21.53
CA SER A 429 11.72 8.75 -22.53
C SER A 429 10.75 9.84 -22.06
N ASN A 430 10.02 10.46 -23.00
CA ASN A 430 8.98 11.44 -22.69
C ASN A 430 7.79 10.85 -21.89
N GLY A 431 7.68 9.53 -21.80
CA GLY A 431 6.67 8.81 -21.00
C GLY A 431 7.16 8.38 -19.63
N SER A 432 8.46 8.54 -19.32
CA SER A 432 9.05 8.14 -18.06
C SER A 432 8.68 9.09 -16.92
N LEU A 433 8.65 8.55 -15.68
CA LEU A 433 8.56 9.40 -14.49
C LEU A 433 9.82 10.27 -14.40
N LYS A 434 9.62 11.56 -14.12
CA LYS A 434 10.73 12.52 -13.97
C LYS A 434 11.63 12.15 -12.80
N ASN A 435 11.04 11.75 -11.68
CA ASN A 435 11.74 11.28 -10.50
C ASN A 435 11.46 9.79 -10.28
N GLN A 436 12.50 8.99 -10.00
CA GLN A 436 12.42 7.53 -9.93
C GLN A 436 12.79 6.96 -8.57
N GLY A 437 12.88 7.79 -7.54
CA GLY A 437 12.95 7.38 -6.13
C GLY A 437 11.56 7.18 -5.52
N TRP A 438 11.48 6.98 -4.20
CA TRP A 438 10.19 6.82 -3.53
C TRP A 438 9.34 8.11 -3.54
N LYS A 439 9.99 9.27 -3.60
CA LYS A 439 9.35 10.56 -3.86
C LYS A 439 9.34 10.82 -5.36
N ASP A 440 8.39 10.19 -6.05
CA ASP A 440 8.36 10.14 -7.51
C ASP A 440 7.51 11.23 -8.19
N SER A 441 6.87 12.15 -7.42
CA SER A 441 6.21 13.32 -8.02
C SER A 441 7.19 14.23 -8.74
N HIS A 442 6.73 14.88 -9.80
CA HIS A 442 7.56 15.67 -10.73
C HIS A 442 8.36 16.79 -10.05
N ASP A 443 7.90 17.31 -8.90
CA ASP A 443 8.45 18.44 -8.17
C ASP A 443 9.24 18.07 -6.91
N SER A 444 9.54 16.79 -6.68
CA SER A 444 10.04 16.30 -5.40
C SER A 444 11.53 16.45 -5.17
N ILE A 445 12.36 16.61 -6.23
CA ILE A 445 13.83 16.74 -6.14
C ILE A 445 14.28 18.07 -6.69
N PHE A 446 14.88 18.89 -5.81
CA PHE A 446 15.17 20.30 -6.11
C PHE A 446 16.30 20.84 -5.23
N HIS A 447 16.87 21.98 -5.64
CA HIS A 447 17.87 22.73 -4.91
C HIS A 447 17.28 23.67 -3.84
N GLU A 448 18.09 24.19 -2.95
CA GLU A 448 17.70 25.08 -1.84
C GLU A 448 16.97 26.36 -2.27
N ASP A 449 17.18 26.81 -3.50
CA ASP A 449 16.49 27.95 -4.09
C ASP A 449 15.13 27.57 -4.76
N GLY A 450 14.76 26.28 -4.74
CA GLY A 450 13.56 25.74 -5.34
C GLY A 450 13.69 25.42 -6.84
N THR A 451 14.86 25.52 -7.45
CA THR A 451 15.07 25.07 -8.84
C THR A 451 15.18 23.55 -8.90
N ASP A 452 14.70 22.94 -10.00
CA ASP A 452 14.77 21.49 -10.20
C ASP A 452 16.21 21.01 -10.25
N ALA A 453 16.48 19.85 -9.67
CA ALA A 453 17.67 19.07 -9.96
C ALA A 453 17.58 18.52 -11.38
N VAL A 454 18.67 18.61 -12.13
CA VAL A 454 18.70 18.23 -13.57
C VAL A 454 19.82 17.24 -13.88
N GLY A 455 19.65 16.45 -14.94
CA GLY A 455 20.60 15.41 -15.35
C GLY A 455 20.37 14.11 -14.59
N SER A 456 21.42 13.29 -14.46
CA SER A 456 21.41 12.07 -13.66
C SER A 456 21.38 12.40 -12.17
N ILE A 457 20.47 11.84 -11.42
CA ILE A 457 20.23 12.21 -10.01
C ILE A 457 20.63 11.05 -9.10
N ALA A 458 21.59 11.30 -8.21
CA ALA A 458 21.99 10.40 -7.13
C ALA A 458 21.23 10.74 -5.84
N LEU A 459 20.23 9.94 -5.48
CA LEU A 459 19.45 10.14 -4.25
C LEU A 459 20.20 9.63 -3.04
N CYS A 460 20.12 10.35 -1.91
CA CYS A 460 20.73 10.02 -0.64
C CYS A 460 20.36 8.62 -0.15
N GLU A 461 19.06 8.30 -0.09
CA GLU A 461 18.55 7.02 0.40
C GLU A 461 18.98 5.84 -0.49
N VAL A 462 19.07 6.05 -1.80
CA VAL A 462 19.44 4.99 -2.75
C VAL A 462 20.89 4.55 -2.52
N GLN A 463 21.80 5.48 -2.26
CA GLN A 463 23.20 5.13 -1.93
C GLN A 463 23.24 4.27 -0.66
N GLY A 464 22.41 4.60 0.32
CA GLY A 464 22.25 3.79 1.51
C GLY A 464 21.76 2.37 1.19
N TYR A 465 20.75 2.24 0.34
CA TYR A 465 20.22 0.92 -0.07
C TYR A 465 21.25 0.11 -0.85
N VAL A 466 22.04 0.73 -1.73
CA VAL A 466 23.14 0.07 -2.46
C VAL A 466 24.21 -0.44 -1.50
N PHE A 467 24.57 0.37 -0.49
CA PHE A 467 25.49 -0.05 0.57
C PHE A 467 24.97 -1.29 1.30
N ALA A 468 23.72 -1.26 1.78
CA ALA A 468 23.11 -2.37 2.47
C ALA A 468 22.98 -3.61 1.57
N ALA A 469 22.58 -3.43 0.31
CA ALA A 469 22.50 -4.48 -0.69
C ALA A 469 23.84 -5.21 -0.88
N LYS A 470 24.94 -4.45 -1.08
CA LYS A 470 26.29 -5.03 -1.23
C LYS A 470 26.73 -5.78 0.04
N ARG A 471 26.41 -5.27 1.24
CA ARG A 471 26.71 -5.95 2.51
C ARG A 471 25.94 -7.28 2.65
N PHE A 472 24.63 -7.26 2.41
CA PHE A 472 23.81 -8.47 2.47
C PHE A 472 24.20 -9.48 1.38
N ALA A 473 24.50 -8.99 0.17
CA ALA A 473 24.99 -9.86 -0.90
C ALA A 473 26.33 -10.50 -0.56
N ALA A 474 27.24 -9.77 0.12
CA ALA A 474 28.48 -10.33 0.60
C ALA A 474 28.27 -11.45 1.64
N GLN A 475 27.30 -11.30 2.53
CA GLN A 475 26.93 -12.35 3.50
C GLN A 475 26.34 -13.58 2.77
N MET A 476 25.41 -13.36 1.82
CA MET A 476 24.83 -14.44 1.02
C MET A 476 25.90 -15.17 0.20
N ALA A 477 26.81 -14.45 -0.48
CA ALA A 477 27.92 -14.99 -1.24
C ALA A 477 28.83 -15.88 -0.37
N ALA A 478 29.20 -15.41 0.83
CA ALA A 478 30.01 -16.19 1.75
C ALA A 478 29.32 -17.49 2.19
N ARG A 479 27.99 -17.47 2.45
CA ARG A 479 27.21 -18.67 2.79
C ARG A 479 27.10 -19.66 1.61
N LEU A 480 27.15 -19.14 0.37
CA LEU A 480 27.15 -19.95 -0.85
C LEU A 480 28.56 -20.42 -1.27
N GLY A 481 29.61 -20.05 -0.55
CA GLY A 481 31.00 -20.40 -0.85
C GLY A 481 31.71 -19.52 -1.87
N HIS A 482 31.09 -18.40 -2.27
CA HIS A 482 31.70 -17.41 -3.20
C HIS A 482 32.52 -16.37 -2.42
N HIS A 483 33.64 -16.81 -1.81
CA HIS A 483 34.41 -16.01 -0.87
C HIS A 483 35.09 -14.78 -1.49
N ASP A 484 35.58 -14.90 -2.73
CA ASP A 484 36.21 -13.77 -3.45
C ASP A 484 35.18 -12.67 -3.70
N MET A 485 34.03 -13.02 -4.25
CA MET A 485 32.91 -12.09 -4.45
C MET A 485 32.44 -11.45 -3.14
N ALA A 486 32.42 -12.22 -2.06
CA ALA A 486 32.05 -11.68 -0.74
C ALA A 486 33.06 -10.61 -0.25
N ALA A 487 34.34 -10.79 -0.51
CA ALA A 487 35.38 -9.82 -0.17
C ALA A 487 35.26 -8.55 -1.04
N GLU A 488 35.10 -8.70 -2.35
CA GLU A 488 34.91 -7.59 -3.29
C GLU A 488 33.68 -6.73 -2.94
N LEU A 489 32.55 -7.37 -2.65
CA LEU A 489 31.32 -6.67 -2.25
C LEU A 489 31.45 -5.91 -0.93
N LYS A 490 32.17 -6.47 0.04
CA LYS A 490 32.47 -5.77 1.31
C LYS A 490 33.32 -4.54 1.10
N GLU A 491 34.37 -4.65 0.28
CA GLU A 491 35.25 -3.54 -0.08
C GLU A 491 34.48 -2.45 -0.84
N ALA A 492 33.66 -2.81 -1.81
CA ALA A 492 32.83 -1.89 -2.57
C ALA A 492 31.82 -1.16 -1.68
N ALA A 493 31.18 -1.86 -0.72
CA ALA A 493 30.28 -1.24 0.24
C ALA A 493 31.01 -0.22 1.12
N GLU A 494 32.19 -0.56 1.66
CA GLU A 494 32.94 0.36 2.51
C GLU A 494 33.48 1.58 1.73
N LYS A 495 33.91 1.39 0.48
CA LYS A 495 34.31 2.49 -0.41
C LYS A 495 33.13 3.44 -0.65
N LEU A 496 31.94 2.92 -0.92
CA LEU A 496 30.72 3.72 -1.07
C LEU A 496 30.40 4.50 0.20
N ARG A 497 30.50 3.86 1.39
CA ARG A 497 30.24 4.52 2.67
C ARG A 497 31.16 5.72 2.91
N LEU A 498 32.46 5.55 2.63
CA LEU A 498 33.44 6.64 2.84
C LEU A 498 33.16 7.82 1.90
N ARG A 499 32.81 7.54 0.65
CA ARG A 499 32.47 8.60 -0.32
C ARG A 499 31.15 9.27 0.04
N PHE A 500 30.14 8.50 0.43
CA PHE A 500 28.85 9.02 0.87
C PHE A 500 28.99 10.00 2.03
N GLU A 501 29.82 9.66 3.03
CA GLU A 501 30.10 10.53 4.16
C GLU A 501 30.80 11.84 3.74
N ALA A 502 31.64 11.82 2.70
CA ALA A 502 32.34 12.99 2.20
C ALA A 502 31.44 13.90 1.34
N ASP A 503 30.58 13.31 0.48
CA ASP A 503 29.94 14.06 -0.59
C ASP A 503 28.46 14.42 -0.24
N PHE A 504 27.79 13.63 0.63
CA PHE A 504 26.40 13.88 1.02
C PHE A 504 26.23 14.57 2.36
N TRP A 505 27.26 14.55 3.24
CA TRP A 505 27.17 15.24 4.53
C TRP A 505 27.30 16.75 4.39
N ASP A 506 26.33 17.47 4.93
CA ASP A 506 26.38 18.95 5.00
C ASP A 506 26.46 19.40 6.46
N GLU A 507 27.57 20.01 6.82
CA GLU A 507 27.88 20.44 8.20
C GLU A 507 26.94 21.54 8.69
N ASP A 508 26.58 22.48 7.80
CA ASP A 508 25.72 23.62 8.14
C ASP A 508 24.25 23.17 8.32
N LEU A 509 23.77 22.25 7.48
CA LEU A 509 22.44 21.66 7.61
C LEU A 509 22.35 20.66 8.78
N GLY A 510 23.49 20.08 9.21
CA GLY A 510 23.57 19.03 10.20
C GLY A 510 22.85 17.73 9.77
N THR A 511 22.84 17.44 8.47
CA THR A 511 22.17 16.27 7.87
C THR A 511 22.78 15.96 6.51
N TYR A 512 22.43 14.80 5.94
CA TYR A 512 22.75 14.48 4.55
C TYR A 512 21.85 15.28 3.61
N VAL A 513 22.42 15.77 2.50
CA VAL A 513 21.69 16.45 1.43
C VAL A 513 20.73 15.46 0.74
N MET A 514 19.65 15.96 0.13
CA MET A 514 18.62 15.14 -0.47
C MET A 514 19.13 14.32 -1.65
N ALA A 515 19.97 14.93 -2.50
CA ALA A 515 20.52 14.31 -3.71
C ALA A 515 21.77 15.06 -4.19
N LEU A 516 22.50 14.45 -5.12
CA LEU A 516 23.43 15.13 -6.02
C LEU A 516 22.81 15.17 -7.42
N ASP A 517 22.87 16.33 -8.10
CA ASP A 517 22.38 16.50 -9.46
C ASP A 517 23.38 15.97 -10.52
N GLY A 518 23.06 16.04 -11.80
CA GLY A 518 23.92 15.56 -12.90
C GLY A 518 25.27 16.29 -13.03
N MET A 519 25.45 17.40 -12.33
CA MET A 519 26.75 18.09 -12.20
C MET A 519 27.39 17.85 -10.82
N LYS A 520 26.86 16.91 -10.06
CA LYS A 520 27.26 16.56 -8.67
C LYS A 520 27.09 17.73 -7.68
N ARG A 521 26.21 18.69 -7.99
CA ARG A 521 25.87 19.76 -7.06
C ARG A 521 24.89 19.23 -6.01
N PRO A 522 25.14 19.49 -4.72
CA PRO A 522 24.26 19.00 -3.66
C PRO A 522 22.91 19.75 -3.65
N CYS A 523 21.82 18.99 -3.55
CA CYS A 523 20.49 19.50 -3.22
C CYS A 523 20.41 19.70 -1.70
N ARG A 524 20.80 20.88 -1.23
CA ARG A 524 20.97 21.25 0.19
C ARG A 524 19.62 21.51 0.86
N VAL A 525 18.85 20.43 1.05
CA VAL A 525 17.47 20.46 1.53
C VAL A 525 17.31 19.48 2.68
N ARG A 526 16.69 19.92 3.79
CA ARG A 526 16.37 19.07 4.95
C ARG A 526 15.11 18.26 4.66
N SER A 527 15.29 17.00 4.35
CA SER A 527 14.22 16.07 3.99
C SER A 527 14.31 14.76 4.77
N SER A 528 13.23 13.99 4.77
CA SER A 528 13.17 12.67 5.42
C SER A 528 14.12 11.65 4.77
N ASN A 529 14.56 11.87 3.52
CA ASN A 529 15.50 10.99 2.81
C ASN A 529 16.76 10.69 3.64
N ALA A 530 17.30 11.68 4.37
CA ALA A 530 18.46 11.49 5.24
C ALA A 530 18.25 10.41 6.33
N GLY A 531 17.02 10.20 6.78
CA GLY A 531 16.70 9.15 7.75
C GLY A 531 16.85 7.73 7.20
N HIS A 532 16.73 7.55 5.89
CA HIS A 532 16.97 6.27 5.23
C HIS A 532 18.46 5.89 5.16
N ALA A 533 19.38 6.86 5.29
CA ALA A 533 20.79 6.56 5.50
C ALA A 533 21.02 5.81 6.83
N LEU A 534 20.20 6.09 7.84
CA LEU A 534 20.22 5.33 9.10
C LEU A 534 19.59 3.95 8.92
N PHE A 535 18.46 3.88 8.21
CA PHE A 535 17.77 2.61 7.92
C PHE A 535 18.68 1.59 7.21
N SER A 536 19.50 2.06 6.29
CA SER A 536 20.47 1.24 5.55
C SER A 536 21.76 0.93 6.31
N GLY A 537 22.05 1.71 7.36
CA GLY A 537 23.27 1.59 8.15
C GLY A 537 24.52 2.19 7.50
N ILE A 538 24.38 3.06 6.48
CA ILE A 538 25.51 3.72 5.81
C ILE A 538 26.07 4.90 6.64
N ALA A 539 25.22 5.55 7.44
CA ALA A 539 25.61 6.71 8.25
C ALA A 539 26.65 6.38 9.32
N SER A 540 27.54 7.32 9.62
CA SER A 540 28.39 7.23 10.81
C SER A 540 27.55 7.41 12.10
N LEU A 541 28.04 6.89 13.22
CA LEU A 541 27.34 7.02 14.51
C LEU A 541 27.15 8.48 14.93
N GLU A 542 28.13 9.33 14.64
CA GLU A 542 28.08 10.75 14.95
C GLU A 542 27.03 11.47 14.11
N HIS A 543 27.04 11.26 12.79
CA HIS A 543 26.08 11.88 11.88
C HIS A 543 24.66 11.34 12.08
N ALA A 544 24.49 10.07 12.40
CA ALA A 544 23.19 9.49 12.73
C ALA A 544 22.48 10.24 13.88
N LYS A 545 23.21 10.61 14.93
CA LYS A 545 22.65 11.40 16.05
C LYS A 545 22.21 12.80 15.60
N ARG A 546 23.00 13.44 14.75
CA ARG A 546 22.70 14.78 14.22
C ARG A 546 21.51 14.74 13.26
N VAL A 547 21.45 13.75 12.37
CA VAL A 547 20.28 13.50 11.49
C VAL A 547 19.01 13.32 12.33
N ALA A 548 19.07 12.50 13.38
CA ALA A 548 17.93 12.29 14.27
C ALA A 548 17.47 13.60 14.93
N ALA A 549 18.41 14.41 15.43
CA ALA A 549 18.09 15.72 16.01
C ALA A 549 17.45 16.68 14.98
N THR A 550 17.93 16.69 13.74
CA THR A 550 17.37 17.51 12.64
C THR A 550 15.96 17.05 12.28
N LEU A 551 15.76 15.74 12.07
CA LEU A 551 14.44 15.19 11.71
C LEU A 551 13.39 15.35 12.82
N LEU A 552 13.80 15.27 14.09
CA LEU A 552 12.92 15.44 15.24
C LEU A 552 12.83 16.89 15.74
N SER A 553 13.47 17.85 15.05
CA SER A 553 13.31 19.27 15.30
C SER A 553 11.85 19.71 15.07
N ARG A 554 11.51 20.93 15.49
CA ARG A 554 10.17 21.51 15.29
C ARG A 554 9.80 21.62 13.79
N ASP A 555 10.79 21.87 12.94
CA ASP A 555 10.58 22.01 11.49
C ASP A 555 10.43 20.65 10.80
N GLY A 556 11.14 19.63 11.28
CA GLY A 556 11.05 18.25 10.76
C GLY A 556 9.87 17.46 11.30
N PHE A 557 9.57 17.55 12.60
CA PHE A 557 8.56 16.73 13.28
C PHE A 557 7.28 17.50 13.59
N SER A 558 6.17 17.08 13.02
CA SER A 558 4.88 17.76 13.17
C SER A 558 4.17 17.52 14.52
N GLY A 559 4.60 16.52 15.29
CA GLY A 559 3.90 15.95 16.43
C GLY A 559 3.07 14.72 16.10
N TRP A 560 2.83 14.45 14.81
CA TRP A 560 2.22 13.23 14.29
C TRP A 560 3.25 12.27 13.69
N GLY A 561 4.31 12.81 13.13
CA GLY A 561 5.40 12.11 12.44
C GLY A 561 6.38 13.09 11.83
N ILE A 562 7.45 12.56 11.26
CA ILE A 562 8.46 13.28 10.50
C ILE A 562 7.86 13.64 9.14
N ARG A 563 8.01 14.90 8.75
CA ARG A 563 7.58 15.40 7.45
C ARG A 563 8.57 14.97 6.36
N THR A 564 8.04 14.73 5.17
CA THR A 564 8.88 14.46 3.98
C THR A 564 9.86 15.58 3.67
N LEU A 565 9.48 16.84 3.99
CA LEU A 565 10.28 18.04 3.82
C LEU A 565 10.13 18.93 5.06
N ALA A 566 11.22 19.46 5.57
CA ALA A 566 11.21 20.32 6.75
C ALA A 566 10.51 21.66 6.44
N GLN A 567 9.84 22.22 7.44
CA GLN A 567 9.26 23.57 7.34
C GLN A 567 10.36 24.59 7.12
N GLY A 568 10.15 25.49 6.17
CA GLY A 568 11.11 26.54 5.79
C GLY A 568 11.93 26.22 4.54
N GLU A 569 11.89 24.99 4.03
CA GLU A 569 12.48 24.66 2.74
C GLU A 569 11.66 25.26 1.58
N ALA A 570 12.28 25.55 0.44
CA ALA A 570 11.71 26.36 -0.65
C ALA A 570 10.38 25.82 -1.20
N ARG A 571 10.22 24.48 -1.28
CA ARG A 571 8.97 23.84 -1.78
C ARG A 571 8.09 23.28 -0.68
N TYR A 572 8.35 23.66 0.58
CA TYR A 572 7.54 23.15 1.69
C TYR A 572 6.06 23.50 1.54
N ASN A 573 5.24 22.49 1.46
CA ASN A 573 3.78 22.59 1.50
C ASN A 573 3.21 21.37 2.26
N PRO A 574 2.62 21.55 3.45
CA PRO A 574 2.10 20.43 4.24
C PRO A 574 0.95 19.68 3.55
N MET A 575 0.39 20.20 2.48
CA MET A 575 -0.64 19.60 1.64
C MET A 575 -0.09 19.02 0.33
N SER A 576 1.24 19.08 0.09
CA SER A 576 1.85 18.44 -1.07
C SER A 576 1.99 16.93 -0.85
N TYR A 577 1.95 16.16 -1.94
CA TYR A 577 2.09 14.70 -1.89
C TYR A 577 3.45 14.29 -1.30
N HIS A 578 4.59 14.87 -1.77
CA HIS A 578 5.93 14.55 -1.30
C HIS A 578 6.69 15.71 -0.63
N ASN A 579 6.16 16.96 -0.63
CA ASN A 579 6.90 18.14 -0.20
C ASN A 579 6.41 18.73 1.13
N GLY A 580 6.14 17.88 2.13
CA GLY A 580 5.80 18.33 3.49
C GLY A 580 4.73 17.50 4.20
N SER A 581 4.13 16.50 3.57
CA SER A 581 3.23 15.51 4.14
C SER A 581 3.94 14.52 5.07
N ILE A 582 3.18 13.61 5.68
CA ILE A 582 3.68 12.57 6.56
C ILE A 582 3.27 11.21 6.01
N TRP A 583 4.26 10.34 5.80
CA TRP A 583 4.10 8.99 5.28
C TRP A 583 4.43 7.98 6.35
N PRO A 584 3.52 7.07 6.72
CA PRO A 584 3.78 6.07 7.75
C PRO A 584 4.96 5.16 7.43
N HIS A 585 5.15 4.73 6.17
CA HIS A 585 6.25 3.86 5.78
C HIS A 585 7.63 4.55 5.89
N ASP A 586 7.72 5.82 5.47
CA ASP A 586 8.91 6.66 5.58
C ASP A 586 9.32 6.81 7.05
N ASN A 587 8.33 7.14 7.90
CA ASN A 587 8.52 7.21 9.34
C ASN A 587 8.92 5.86 9.97
N ALA A 588 8.41 4.74 9.44
CA ALA A 588 8.79 3.40 9.90
C ALA A 588 10.23 3.07 9.54
N ALA A 589 10.65 3.32 8.31
CA ALA A 589 12.05 3.12 7.89
C ALA A 589 12.99 3.97 8.75
N ILE A 590 12.67 5.25 8.97
CA ILE A 590 13.46 6.15 9.83
C ILE A 590 13.52 5.65 11.27
N ALA A 591 12.40 5.22 11.86
CA ALA A 591 12.37 4.72 13.23
C ALA A 591 13.17 3.41 13.39
N ILE A 592 13.11 2.51 12.40
CA ILE A 592 13.97 1.32 12.35
C ILE A 592 15.45 1.75 12.29
N GLY A 593 15.77 2.73 11.46
CA GLY A 593 17.11 3.33 11.41
C GLY A 593 17.55 3.88 12.76
N PHE A 594 16.72 4.68 13.43
CA PHE A 594 17.02 5.17 14.78
C PHE A 594 17.33 4.02 15.74
N ALA A 595 16.53 2.98 15.72
CA ALA A 595 16.70 1.82 16.60
C ALA A 595 18.01 1.05 16.35
N GLN A 596 18.49 0.99 15.10
CA GLN A 596 19.79 0.37 14.74
C GLN A 596 20.98 1.13 15.31
N TYR A 597 20.85 2.46 15.48
CA TYR A 597 21.87 3.32 16.09
C TYR A 597 21.67 3.53 17.60
N ASP A 598 20.90 2.66 18.26
CA ASP A 598 20.54 2.74 19.68
C ASP A 598 19.75 4.01 20.09
N LEU A 599 19.17 4.74 19.13
CA LEU A 599 18.30 5.90 19.33
C LEU A 599 16.84 5.45 19.57
N LYS A 600 16.64 4.65 20.63
CA LYS A 600 15.36 3.98 20.91
C LYS A 600 14.25 4.95 21.37
N GLU A 601 14.62 6.01 22.06
CA GLU A 601 13.65 7.05 22.49
C GLU A 601 13.13 7.83 21.30
N GLU A 602 14.00 8.12 20.32
CA GLU A 602 13.65 8.76 19.06
C GLU A 602 12.69 7.89 18.24
N ALA A 603 12.98 6.60 18.12
CA ALA A 603 12.10 5.63 17.48
C ALA A 603 10.73 5.55 18.17
N SER A 604 10.72 5.49 19.51
CA SER A 604 9.50 5.48 20.32
C SER A 604 8.67 6.75 20.12
N ARG A 605 9.32 7.93 20.03
CA ARG A 605 8.66 9.22 19.78
C ARG A 605 7.95 9.24 18.42
N VAL A 606 8.58 8.69 17.38
CA VAL A 606 7.94 8.55 16.05
C VAL A 606 6.72 7.64 16.15
N PHE A 607 6.86 6.50 16.83
CA PHE A 607 5.76 5.54 16.99
C PHE A 607 4.58 6.15 17.75
N GLU A 608 4.84 6.88 18.86
CA GLU A 608 3.80 7.58 19.61
C GLU A 608 3.03 8.58 18.74
N GLY A 609 3.73 9.31 17.86
CA GLY A 609 3.12 10.23 16.91
C GLY A 609 2.20 9.54 15.90
N LEU A 610 2.66 8.47 15.27
CA LEU A 610 1.85 7.69 14.32
C LEU A 610 0.68 6.97 14.99
N PHE A 611 0.87 6.44 16.19
CA PHE A 611 -0.22 5.83 16.96
C PHE A 611 -1.31 6.87 17.30
N ASP A 612 -0.90 8.06 17.74
CA ASP A 612 -1.83 9.15 17.99
C ASP A 612 -2.53 9.61 16.70
N ALA A 613 -1.84 9.58 15.55
CA ALA A 613 -2.45 9.85 14.26
C ALA A 613 -3.51 8.78 13.92
N ALA A 614 -3.18 7.49 14.08
CA ALA A 614 -4.11 6.38 13.83
C ALA A 614 -5.37 6.47 14.68
N LYS A 615 -5.26 6.87 15.97
CA LYS A 615 -6.41 7.08 16.84
C LYS A 615 -7.38 8.16 16.30
N GLY A 616 -6.84 9.16 15.63
CA GLY A 616 -7.61 10.26 15.05
C GLY A 616 -8.20 9.98 13.67
N GLN A 617 -7.81 8.88 13.05
CA GLN A 617 -8.29 8.48 11.72
C GLN A 617 -9.52 7.57 11.83
N GLU A 618 -10.33 7.59 10.77
CA GLU A 618 -11.46 6.69 10.63
C GLU A 618 -11.00 5.22 10.67
N MET A 619 -11.74 4.37 11.32
CA MET A 619 -11.45 2.94 11.47
C MET A 619 -10.09 2.64 12.12
N ARG A 620 -9.45 3.57 12.82
CA ARG A 620 -8.10 3.42 13.41
C ARG A 620 -7.02 3.03 12.38
N ARG A 621 -7.18 3.44 11.13
CA ARG A 621 -6.33 3.08 10.01
C ARG A 621 -5.30 4.16 9.73
N LEU A 622 -4.04 3.79 9.54
CA LEU A 622 -3.05 4.67 8.93
C LEU A 622 -3.28 4.67 7.42
N PRO A 623 -3.57 5.82 6.81
CA PRO A 623 -3.66 5.95 5.36
C PRO A 623 -2.27 5.94 4.74
N GLU A 624 -2.19 5.94 3.42
CA GLU A 624 -0.95 6.10 2.66
C GLU A 624 -0.12 7.28 3.16
N LEU A 625 -0.74 8.45 3.27
CA LEU A 625 -0.16 9.68 3.83
C LEU A 625 -1.26 10.56 4.43
N PHE A 626 -0.84 11.56 5.16
CA PHE A 626 -1.68 12.66 5.62
C PHE A 626 -0.92 13.98 5.63
N CYS A 627 -1.64 15.10 5.66
CA CYS A 627 -1.04 16.44 5.59
C CYS A 627 -0.09 16.71 6.77
N GLY A 628 1.03 17.38 6.49
CA GLY A 628 2.09 17.64 7.47
C GLY A 628 1.87 18.83 8.40
N PHE A 629 0.62 19.24 8.66
CA PHE A 629 0.32 20.30 9.61
C PHE A 629 0.76 19.96 11.02
N ILE A 630 1.21 20.98 11.76
CA ILE A 630 1.59 20.81 13.17
C ILE A 630 0.40 20.33 14.00
N ARG A 631 0.66 19.38 14.89
CA ARG A 631 -0.34 18.84 15.84
C ARG A 631 -0.89 19.95 16.73
N LYS A 632 -2.22 20.01 16.83
CA LYS A 632 -2.95 20.91 17.72
C LYS A 632 -3.79 20.10 18.72
N PRO A 633 -3.86 20.52 19.99
CA PRO A 633 -4.70 19.85 20.99
C PRO A 633 -6.16 19.73 20.51
N GLY A 634 -6.78 18.58 20.74
CA GLY A 634 -8.19 18.33 20.41
C GLY A 634 -8.50 18.17 18.91
N ARG A 635 -7.49 18.12 18.04
CA ARG A 635 -7.66 17.86 16.61
C ARG A 635 -6.90 16.60 16.18
N GLY A 636 -7.49 15.83 15.30
CA GLY A 636 -6.80 14.74 14.59
C GLY A 636 -5.88 15.26 13.47
N PRO A 637 -5.07 14.38 12.86
CA PRO A 637 -4.31 14.75 11.68
C PRO A 637 -5.25 15.10 10.52
N THR A 638 -4.81 16.04 9.67
CA THR A 638 -5.58 16.44 8.49
C THR A 638 -5.39 15.39 7.39
N PRO A 639 -6.45 14.74 6.92
CA PRO A 639 -6.33 13.75 5.85
C PRO A 639 -5.79 14.37 4.56
N TYR A 640 -5.07 13.56 3.77
CA TYR A 640 -4.73 13.92 2.39
C TYR A 640 -5.87 13.50 1.45
N PRO A 641 -6.32 14.38 0.53
CA PRO A 641 -7.60 14.20 -0.15
C PRO A 641 -7.78 12.91 -0.96
N VAL A 642 -6.70 12.38 -1.52
CA VAL A 642 -6.75 11.22 -2.43
C VAL A 642 -5.85 10.06 -1.97
N ALA A 643 -5.40 10.09 -0.71
CA ALA A 643 -4.57 9.01 -0.17
C ALA A 643 -5.27 7.65 -0.24
N CYS A 644 -4.55 6.62 -0.66
CA CYS A 644 -5.02 5.25 -0.56
C CYS A 644 -5.27 4.87 0.90
N SER A 645 -6.38 4.18 1.15
CA SER A 645 -6.77 3.71 2.47
C SER A 645 -7.62 2.43 2.35
N PRO A 646 -7.01 1.23 2.49
CA PRO A 646 -5.68 0.94 3.03
C PRO A 646 -4.53 1.08 2.03
N GLN A 647 -3.31 1.19 2.61
CA GLN A 647 -2.03 1.06 1.91
C GLN A 647 -1.16 0.05 2.67
N ALA A 648 -0.53 -0.89 1.95
CA ALA A 648 0.16 -2.03 2.55
C ALA A 648 1.35 -1.61 3.42
N TRP A 649 2.23 -0.75 2.88
CA TRP A 649 3.38 -0.25 3.62
C TRP A 649 3.01 0.68 4.78
N ALA A 650 1.86 1.36 4.73
CA ALA A 650 1.37 2.16 5.86
C ALA A 650 0.81 1.27 6.98
N ALA A 651 0.06 0.23 6.63
CA ALA A 651 -0.45 -0.73 7.60
C ALA A 651 0.68 -1.52 8.28
N SER A 652 1.64 -2.04 7.50
CA SER A 652 2.78 -2.80 8.01
C SER A 652 3.76 -1.95 8.82
N ALA A 653 3.80 -0.63 8.63
CA ALA A 653 4.63 0.31 9.40
C ALA A 653 4.47 0.13 10.92
N THR A 654 3.25 -0.13 11.39
CA THR A 654 2.96 -0.39 12.81
C THR A 654 3.82 -1.53 13.38
N PHE A 655 4.00 -2.61 12.61
CA PHE A 655 4.75 -3.79 13.04
C PHE A 655 6.25 -3.60 12.86
N GLY A 656 6.68 -2.91 11.80
CA GLY A 656 8.07 -2.55 11.58
C GLY A 656 8.62 -1.72 12.74
N ILE A 657 7.90 -0.66 13.15
CA ILE A 657 8.32 0.21 14.25
C ILE A 657 8.23 -0.52 15.60
N LEU A 658 7.20 -1.33 15.81
CA LEU A 658 7.08 -2.12 17.05
C LEU A 658 8.28 -3.04 17.22
N GLY A 659 8.63 -3.83 16.20
CA GLY A 659 9.81 -4.71 16.23
C GLY A 659 11.10 -3.94 16.51
N ALA A 660 11.26 -2.76 15.88
CA ALA A 660 12.41 -1.89 16.10
C ALA A 660 12.51 -1.35 17.54
N CYS A 661 11.40 -0.87 18.10
CA CYS A 661 11.36 -0.41 19.51
C CYS A 661 11.70 -1.56 20.48
N LEU A 662 11.13 -2.75 20.25
CA LEU A 662 11.43 -3.93 21.08
C LEU A 662 12.84 -4.47 20.84
N GLY A 663 13.54 -4.00 19.79
CA GLY A 663 14.87 -4.51 19.41
C GLY A 663 14.83 -5.98 19.04
N LEU A 664 13.73 -6.42 18.43
CA LEU A 664 13.53 -7.80 18.00
C LEU A 664 14.40 -8.11 16.79
N GLU A 665 15.30 -9.07 16.94
CA GLU A 665 16.19 -9.60 15.91
C GLU A 665 16.02 -11.11 15.82
N GLN A 666 15.92 -11.62 14.60
CA GLN A 666 15.89 -13.04 14.28
C GLN A 666 17.23 -13.40 13.63
N ALA A 667 18.13 -14.03 14.38
CA ALA A 667 19.47 -14.40 13.92
C ALA A 667 19.51 -15.94 13.68
N HIS A 668 19.03 -16.39 12.52
CA HIS A 668 18.92 -17.81 12.21
C HIS A 668 20.27 -18.53 12.22
N SER A 669 21.37 -17.87 11.79
CA SER A 669 22.71 -18.47 11.81
C SER A 669 23.17 -18.86 13.21
N GLU A 670 22.66 -18.22 14.25
CA GLU A 670 22.94 -18.49 15.66
C GLU A 670 21.81 -19.28 16.34
N ASN A 671 20.71 -19.55 15.60
CA ASN A 671 19.45 -20.11 16.08
C ASN A 671 18.90 -19.32 17.27
N GLU A 672 18.80 -17.98 17.11
CA GLU A 672 18.56 -17.07 18.22
C GLU A 672 17.47 -16.03 17.91
N ILE A 673 16.52 -15.87 18.85
CA ILE A 673 15.62 -14.72 18.93
C ILE A 673 16.23 -13.76 19.98
N ARG A 674 16.55 -12.55 19.55
CA ARG A 674 17.21 -11.55 20.39
C ARG A 674 16.31 -10.33 20.57
N PHE A 675 16.30 -9.81 21.81
CA PHE A 675 15.73 -8.49 22.13
C PHE A 675 16.88 -7.60 22.59
N ARG A 676 17.24 -6.63 21.75
CA ARG A 676 18.35 -5.71 22.05
C ARG A 676 17.82 -4.37 22.54
N LYS A 677 18.15 -4.02 23.79
CA LYS A 677 17.71 -2.78 24.46
C LYS A 677 16.21 -2.51 24.21
N PRO A 678 15.31 -3.45 24.58
CA PRO A 678 13.90 -3.29 24.32
C PRO A 678 13.37 -2.03 24.99
N THR A 679 12.65 -1.23 24.24
CA THR A 679 11.98 -0.01 24.69
C THR A 679 10.50 -0.09 24.32
N MET A 680 9.61 0.30 25.23
CA MET A 680 8.19 0.31 24.98
C MET A 680 7.67 1.75 24.97
N PRO A 681 6.93 2.17 23.91
CA PRO A 681 6.27 3.46 23.87
C PRO A 681 5.35 3.67 25.09
N ARG A 682 5.09 4.94 25.44
CA ARG A 682 4.34 5.29 26.67
C ARG A 682 2.90 4.78 26.70
N PHE A 683 2.31 4.47 25.55
CA PHE A 683 0.96 3.91 25.46
C PHE A 683 0.88 2.40 25.69
N LEU A 684 2.02 1.73 25.92
CA LEU A 684 2.13 0.29 26.19
C LEU A 684 2.74 0.07 27.59
N ASP A 685 2.01 -0.57 28.49
CA ASP A 685 2.54 -1.04 29.78
C ASP A 685 2.94 -2.54 29.72
N GLU A 686 2.14 -3.32 29.00
CA GLU A 686 2.42 -4.75 28.75
C GLU A 686 2.13 -5.08 27.29
N ILE A 687 2.93 -5.98 26.72
CA ILE A 687 2.73 -6.55 25.40
C ILE A 687 3.00 -8.06 25.44
N VAL A 688 2.18 -8.81 24.74
CA VAL A 688 2.34 -10.25 24.53
C VAL A 688 2.54 -10.51 23.04
N LEU A 689 3.69 -11.06 22.70
CA LEU A 689 3.99 -11.55 21.35
C LEU A 689 3.82 -13.07 21.35
N ARG A 690 3.05 -13.60 20.41
CA ARG A 690 2.87 -15.04 20.26
C ARG A 690 3.38 -15.52 18.92
N ASN A 691 3.89 -16.76 18.92
CA ASN A 691 4.37 -17.43 17.72
C ASN A 691 5.44 -16.64 16.95
N VAL A 692 6.38 -16.00 17.65
CA VAL A 692 7.55 -15.40 17.02
C VAL A 692 8.44 -16.53 16.52
N GLN A 693 8.61 -16.65 15.21
CA GLN A 693 9.26 -17.79 14.57
C GLN A 693 10.73 -17.53 14.26
N ILE A 694 11.54 -18.60 14.28
CA ILE A 694 12.89 -18.65 13.73
C ILE A 694 13.15 -20.07 13.22
N GLY A 695 13.36 -20.25 11.93
CA GLY A 695 13.46 -21.56 11.30
C GLY A 695 12.24 -22.44 11.62
N SER A 696 12.48 -23.61 12.24
CA SER A 696 11.43 -24.51 12.71
C SER A 696 11.01 -24.29 14.17
N SER A 697 11.61 -23.32 14.84
CA SER A 697 11.33 -22.98 16.24
C SER A 697 10.42 -21.77 16.36
N SER A 698 9.71 -21.65 17.48
CA SER A 698 8.93 -20.46 17.84
C SER A 698 8.89 -20.23 19.34
N ALA A 699 8.58 -19.00 19.74
CA ALA A 699 8.41 -18.67 21.15
C ALA A 699 7.35 -17.56 21.36
N ASP A 700 6.75 -17.62 22.56
CA ASP A 700 5.82 -16.62 23.07
C ASP A 700 6.50 -15.78 24.15
N PHE A 701 6.26 -14.48 24.12
CA PHE A 701 6.89 -13.53 25.03
C PHE A 701 5.84 -12.65 25.70
N ARG A 702 6.08 -12.32 26.97
CA ARG A 702 5.42 -11.22 27.67
C ARG A 702 6.46 -10.20 28.05
N MET A 703 6.24 -8.96 27.65
CA MET A 703 7.11 -7.86 28.00
C MET A 703 6.32 -6.84 28.82
N HIS A 704 6.94 -6.33 29.89
CA HIS A 704 6.31 -5.37 30.79
C HIS A 704 7.27 -4.20 31.05
N ARG A 705 6.72 -2.98 30.98
CA ARG A 705 7.49 -1.73 31.18
C ARG A 705 7.56 -1.37 32.65
N TYR A 706 8.76 -1.14 33.14
CA TYR A 706 9.06 -0.64 34.49
C TYR A 706 9.86 0.67 34.38
N GLY A 707 9.18 1.81 34.33
CA GLY A 707 9.83 3.09 34.03
C GLY A 707 10.43 3.10 32.61
N ASN A 708 11.75 3.21 32.50
CA ASN A 708 12.48 3.16 31.23
C ASN A 708 13.00 1.74 30.91
N ASP A 709 12.85 0.78 31.83
CA ASP A 709 13.27 -0.59 31.61
C ASP A 709 12.11 -1.46 31.12
N VAL A 710 12.44 -2.52 30.36
CA VAL A 710 11.49 -3.54 29.93
C VAL A 710 11.93 -4.91 30.45
N ALA A 711 11.05 -5.56 31.22
CA ALA A 711 11.21 -6.95 31.60
C ALA A 711 10.60 -7.86 30.55
N THR A 712 11.36 -8.83 30.07
CA THR A 712 10.93 -9.80 29.07
C THR A 712 10.87 -11.18 29.69
N ASN A 713 9.71 -11.83 29.61
CA ASN A 713 9.48 -13.21 30.09
C ASN A 713 9.13 -14.09 28.88
N VAL A 714 9.72 -15.27 28.82
CA VAL A 714 9.32 -16.32 27.88
C VAL A 714 8.12 -17.05 28.48
N LEU A 715 7.00 -17.06 27.76
CA LEU A 715 5.78 -17.76 28.17
C LEU A 715 5.82 -19.24 27.77
N ASP A 716 6.07 -19.44 26.46
CA ASP A 716 6.17 -20.77 25.84
C ASP A 716 7.29 -20.78 24.81
N ARG A 717 7.85 -21.97 24.55
CA ARG A 717 8.88 -22.17 23.54
C ARG A 717 8.72 -23.55 22.87
N TRP A 718 8.78 -23.57 21.56
CA TRP A 718 8.78 -24.78 20.74
C TRP A 718 10.06 -24.82 19.92
N GLY A 719 10.71 -25.99 19.92
CA GLY A 719 12.03 -26.16 19.29
C GLY A 719 13.18 -25.79 20.23
N ASP A 720 14.34 -25.52 19.64
CA ASP A 720 15.64 -25.35 20.35
C ASP A 720 16.23 -23.95 20.19
N ALA A 721 15.46 -22.97 19.67
CA ALA A 721 15.94 -21.60 19.54
C ALA A 721 16.40 -21.01 20.87
N LYS A 722 17.54 -20.34 20.85
CA LYS A 722 18.07 -19.56 21.96
C LYS A 722 17.33 -18.23 22.06
N ILE A 723 17.19 -17.75 23.29
CA ILE A 723 16.55 -16.45 23.54
C ILE A 723 17.53 -15.59 24.30
N HIS A 724 17.91 -14.45 23.70
CA HIS A 724 18.83 -13.48 24.29
C HIS A 724 18.13 -12.15 24.54
N ILE A 725 18.32 -11.64 25.76
CA ILE A 725 17.88 -10.29 26.14
C ILE A 725 19.12 -9.49 26.46
N VAL A 726 19.45 -8.56 25.57
CA VAL A 726 20.60 -7.64 25.73
C VAL A 726 20.06 -6.33 26.26
N LYS A 727 20.48 -5.93 27.45
CA LYS A 727 20.14 -4.66 28.11
C LYS A 727 21.14 -3.56 27.82
#